data_9a3ad3d8205508f95bfde482eb9bf58f
#
_entry.id   9a3ad3d8205508f95bfde482eb9bf58f
#
_cell.length_a   1.000
_cell.length_b   1.000
_cell.length_c   1.000
_cell.angle_alpha   90.00
_cell.angle_beta   90.00
_cell.angle_gamma   90.00
#
_symmetry.space_group_name_H-M   'P 1'
#
loop_
_entity.id
_entity.type
_entity.pdbx_description
1 polymer ?
#
loop_
_entity_poly.entity_id
_entity_poly.type
_entity_poly.pdbx_seq_one_letter_code
_entity_poly.pdbx_strand_id
1 'polypeptide(L)'
;MLTAKEIRRRYLEFFARNGHDILPSGPLIPPNDPTLLFTNAGMVQFKKFFLGEEVRDVPRVTTSQKCLRVSGKHNDLENVGRTARHHTFFEMLGNFSFGDYFKREAITWAWKFVTEELELPKERLWVTVFREDDEAAAIWQEVAGLPAERIVRMGEKDNFWTMGDTGPCGPCSEIYIDQGEDMACGPDCGIGKCDCDRFLEIWNLVFTQFDQHADGTRDRLARPNIDTGMGLERIAAVCQGKRSNFDCDLFQDIIQYAAELAGVKYSFSAPDTNDVDTALRVIADHARAAAFLIADGTLPSNESRGYVLRRLIRRALRFATLMGVHEPFLYKVARKVTEIMGEDYPELTEHADFIARAVHEEEQRFSLTLGKGLALLEDQLAELEKAGDKVIPGEFCFKLSDTYGFPLDIITDVSEKRGFSVDVAGFEAHMAEQRRRARESQKKSGLLGQDGSGSSLFQQLADDGLQSVFTGYSGLNGQGRIVALLDESGLSVEELPAGQKGYVVTNQTPFYGESGGQAGDAGRMEGPDGAARVLDTQKPAPTLIVHNIEVEQGLLRIDQEVALSVEEDARMATARNHSCTHLLHAALRSVLGTHVKQAGSLVNSQRLRFDFSHIAALTPEELAAVERQVNRAIMADYSVCTKEMKHDEAVASGAMALFNEKYGDTVRVVNMGDDAHTESVELCGGTHLSHTGQAGSFLIVSESGVAAGVRRIEAVTGWNAYDLAVAQRAELHDLSALLKAKPGQLAERVQALHSDVKKLRKASEKAAASPATGADLVQKATEVNGVKLLTAKLDGVPVKALRDIMDDVRSRIPSGVACLATVEGEKVGLLLYVSKDLHGRFTAPALIKDVAAPCGGSGGGRPDLAQAGGTKADGVEAAFDVLRAKIAG
;
A
#
# COMPACT_ATOMS: atom_id res chain seq x y z
N MET A 1 43.25 -4.80 -7.15
CA MET A 1 42.07 -3.95 -7.45
C MET A 1 41.21 -3.94 -6.19
N LEU A 2 40.90 -2.74 -5.67
CA LEU A 2 40.13 -2.60 -4.42
C LEU A 2 38.66 -2.92 -4.67
N THR A 3 38.05 -3.80 -3.83
CA THR A 3 36.63 -4.04 -3.86
C THR A 3 35.84 -2.93 -3.14
N ALA A 4 34.56 -2.76 -3.43
CA ALA A 4 33.72 -1.80 -2.72
C ALA A 4 33.71 -2.06 -1.21
N LYS A 5 33.64 -3.34 -0.79
CA LYS A 5 33.75 -3.74 0.62
C LYS A 5 35.07 -3.28 1.27
N GLU A 6 36.21 -3.46 0.55
CA GLU A 6 37.50 -3.02 1.04
C GLU A 6 37.60 -1.50 1.13
N ILE A 7 37.03 -0.76 0.17
CA ILE A 7 37.01 0.71 0.19
C ILE A 7 36.21 1.21 1.39
N ARG A 8 34.99 0.64 1.63
CA ARG A 8 34.16 0.96 2.80
C ARG A 8 34.92 0.74 4.10
N ARG A 9 35.53 -0.43 4.25
CA ARG A 9 36.35 -0.77 5.44
C ARG A 9 37.50 0.19 5.64
N ARG A 10 38.30 0.47 4.61
CA ARG A 10 39.45 1.41 4.67
C ARG A 10 39.01 2.82 5.05
N TYR A 11 37.86 3.27 4.51
CA TYR A 11 37.34 4.60 4.83
C TYR A 11 36.99 4.72 6.33
N LEU A 12 36.23 3.80 6.84
CA LEU A 12 35.81 3.80 8.25
C LEU A 12 37.02 3.68 9.18
N GLU A 13 37.95 2.78 8.88
CA GLU A 13 39.17 2.60 9.68
C GLU A 13 40.13 3.82 9.58
N PHE A 14 40.23 4.49 8.42
CA PHE A 14 41.02 5.69 8.27
C PHE A 14 40.51 6.81 9.18
N PHE A 15 39.23 7.05 9.20
CA PHE A 15 38.64 8.07 10.06
C PHE A 15 38.63 7.65 11.54
N ALA A 16 38.45 6.38 11.86
CA ALA A 16 38.63 5.90 13.24
C ALA A 16 40.06 6.18 13.77
N ARG A 17 41.10 5.95 12.94
CA ARG A 17 42.51 6.31 13.28
C ARG A 17 42.71 7.82 13.49
N ASN A 18 41.81 8.65 12.94
CA ASN A 18 41.79 10.10 13.11
C ASN A 18 40.78 10.54 14.20
N GLY A 19 40.37 9.63 15.08
CA GLY A 19 39.56 9.93 16.29
C GLY A 19 38.05 10.04 16.05
N HIS A 20 37.53 9.44 15.00
CA HIS A 20 36.07 9.38 14.74
C HIS A 20 35.47 8.08 15.27
N ASP A 21 34.29 8.18 15.87
CA ASP A 21 33.46 7.00 16.19
C ASP A 21 32.88 6.42 14.90
N ILE A 22 33.02 5.11 14.69
CA ILE A 22 32.31 4.41 13.63
C ILE A 22 30.89 4.14 14.09
N LEU A 23 29.90 4.72 13.41
CA LEU A 23 28.50 4.46 13.68
C LEU A 23 27.85 3.66 12.55
N PRO A 24 26.84 2.84 12.88
CA PRO A 24 26.07 2.14 11.87
C PRO A 24 25.28 3.12 10.99
N SER A 25 24.87 2.65 9.82
CA SER A 25 23.94 3.38 8.97
C SER A 25 22.62 3.60 9.68
N GLY A 26 22.10 4.83 9.64
CA GLY A 26 20.71 5.09 9.97
C GLY A 26 19.74 4.43 8.96
N PRO A 27 18.45 4.29 9.29
CA PRO A 27 17.45 3.76 8.38
C PRO A 27 17.21 4.71 7.19
N LEU A 28 16.71 4.15 6.09
CA LEU A 28 16.24 4.93 4.93
C LEU A 28 15.03 5.80 5.26
N ILE A 29 14.28 5.42 6.29
CA ILE A 29 13.16 6.22 6.82
C ILE A 29 13.69 7.03 7.99
N PRO A 30 13.92 8.35 7.85
CA PRO A 30 14.46 9.14 8.94
C PRO A 30 13.45 9.18 10.11
N PRO A 31 13.87 8.77 11.32
CA PRO A 31 13.01 8.84 12.48
C PRO A 31 12.75 10.31 12.85
N ASN A 32 11.49 10.65 13.12
CA ASN A 32 11.06 11.96 13.63
C ASN A 32 11.36 13.18 12.73
N ASP A 33 11.64 12.98 11.43
CA ASP A 33 11.74 14.08 10.46
C ASP A 33 10.58 14.04 9.45
N PRO A 34 9.54 14.87 9.61
CA PRO A 34 8.41 14.93 8.68
C PRO A 34 8.73 15.65 7.38
N THR A 35 9.88 16.31 7.28
CA THR A 35 10.29 17.10 6.10
C THR A 35 10.90 16.24 5.00
N LEU A 36 11.40 15.05 5.35
CA LEU A 36 12.03 14.12 4.42
C LEU A 36 11.23 12.82 4.29
N LEU A 37 11.01 12.38 3.07
CA LEU A 37 10.45 11.04 2.81
C LEU A 37 11.48 9.95 3.11
N PHE A 38 12.73 10.16 2.69
CA PHE A 38 13.82 9.22 2.84
C PHE A 38 15.13 9.93 3.20
N THR A 39 16.04 9.18 3.80
CA THR A 39 17.42 9.62 4.05
C THR A 39 18.13 9.79 2.71
N ASN A 40 18.45 11.02 2.33
CA ASN A 40 19.05 11.40 1.05
C ASN A 40 20.53 11.76 1.14
N ALA A 41 21.06 11.89 2.36
CA ALA A 41 22.46 12.23 2.64
C ALA A 41 22.91 11.66 3.99
N GLY A 42 24.23 11.51 4.15
CA GLY A 42 24.84 10.94 5.36
C GLY A 42 24.56 11.73 6.63
N MET A 43 24.39 13.03 6.52
CA MET A 43 24.17 13.94 7.64
C MET A 43 22.76 13.87 8.25
N VAL A 44 21.78 13.26 7.57
CA VAL A 44 20.38 13.32 8.00
C VAL A 44 20.18 12.76 9.42
N GLN A 45 20.81 11.65 9.76
CA GLN A 45 20.75 11.08 11.11
C GLN A 45 21.40 11.97 12.20
N PHE A 46 22.19 12.98 11.81
CA PHE A 46 22.94 13.87 12.68
C PHE A 46 22.39 15.31 12.73
N LYS A 47 21.23 15.57 12.10
CA LYS A 47 20.64 16.91 11.97
C LYS A 47 20.61 17.69 13.29
N LYS A 48 20.20 17.06 14.38
CA LYS A 48 20.11 17.70 15.69
C LYS A 48 21.47 18.09 16.27
N PHE A 49 22.52 17.29 16.02
CA PHE A 49 23.88 17.62 16.42
C PHE A 49 24.45 18.81 15.62
N PHE A 50 24.13 18.91 14.33
CA PHE A 50 24.49 20.06 13.49
C PHE A 50 23.83 21.35 13.96
N LEU A 51 22.58 21.29 14.38
CA LEU A 51 21.82 22.42 14.92
C LEU A 51 22.20 22.75 16.37
N GLY A 52 22.93 21.89 17.06
CA GLY A 52 23.31 22.08 18.46
C GLY A 52 22.18 21.74 19.45
N GLU A 53 21.11 21.11 19.00
CA GLU A 53 20.00 20.63 19.83
C GLU A 53 20.40 19.46 20.71
N GLU A 54 21.33 18.64 20.25
CA GLU A 54 21.92 17.52 20.96
C GLU A 54 23.46 17.62 20.95
N VAL A 55 24.10 17.07 21.96
CA VAL A 55 25.58 17.05 22.11
C VAL A 55 26.06 15.62 22.28
N ARG A 56 27.20 15.27 21.67
CA ARG A 56 27.86 13.97 21.83
C ARG A 56 29.18 14.13 22.61
N ASP A 57 29.54 13.07 23.36
CA ASP A 57 30.83 12.99 24.04
C ASP A 57 31.99 12.96 23.04
N VAL A 58 31.85 12.23 21.94
CA VAL A 58 32.81 12.23 20.84
C VAL A 58 32.23 13.03 19.66
N PRO A 59 32.76 14.22 19.36
CA PRO A 59 32.18 15.13 18.37
C PRO A 59 32.57 14.78 16.92
N ARG A 60 33.25 13.65 16.70
CA ARG A 60 33.70 13.16 15.38
C ARG A 60 33.05 11.82 15.10
N VAL A 61 32.42 11.68 13.95
CA VAL A 61 31.74 10.46 13.54
C VAL A 61 32.07 10.11 12.10
N THR A 62 32.12 8.82 11.78
CA THR A 62 32.18 8.31 10.41
C THR A 62 31.17 7.21 10.19
N THR A 63 30.56 7.19 9.01
CA THR A 63 29.55 6.19 8.63
C THR A 63 29.62 5.83 7.16
N SER A 64 29.10 4.63 6.81
CA SER A 64 28.62 4.32 5.46
C SER A 64 27.09 4.35 5.51
N GLN A 65 26.48 5.44 5.06
CA GLN A 65 25.04 5.69 5.18
C GLN A 65 24.29 5.21 3.95
N LYS A 66 23.24 4.40 4.17
CA LYS A 66 22.23 4.09 3.15
C LYS A 66 21.49 5.35 2.74
N CYS A 67 21.49 5.68 1.47
CA CYS A 67 20.81 6.86 0.92
C CYS A 67 19.84 6.48 -0.20
N LEU A 68 18.71 7.20 -0.28
CA LEU A 68 17.72 7.02 -1.33
C LEU A 68 17.33 8.38 -1.94
N ARG A 69 17.52 8.54 -3.27
CA ARG A 69 17.23 9.77 -4.02
C ARG A 69 16.19 9.52 -5.11
N VAL A 70 14.91 9.65 -4.76
CA VAL A 70 13.76 9.32 -5.62
C VAL A 70 12.65 10.37 -5.60
N SER A 71 12.87 11.49 -4.92
CA SER A 71 11.87 12.54 -4.77
C SER A 71 12.48 13.89 -4.37
N GLY A 72 11.71 14.98 -4.55
CA GLY A 72 12.10 16.33 -4.15
C GLY A 72 13.25 16.89 -4.98
N LYS A 73 14.09 17.74 -4.34
CA LYS A 73 15.25 18.41 -4.97
C LYS A 73 16.31 17.42 -5.50
N HIS A 74 16.44 16.28 -4.84
CA HIS A 74 17.38 15.21 -5.20
C HIS A 74 16.62 14.01 -5.75
N ASN A 75 16.19 14.07 -7.02
CA ASN A 75 15.49 12.99 -7.70
C ASN A 75 16.31 12.46 -8.87
N ASP A 76 16.91 11.28 -8.70
CA ASP A 76 17.76 10.65 -9.71
C ASP A 76 17.04 9.55 -10.51
N LEU A 77 15.78 9.26 -10.20
CA LEU A 77 15.03 8.10 -10.72
C LEU A 77 15.03 7.99 -12.25
N GLU A 78 14.83 9.12 -12.95
CA GLU A 78 14.74 9.15 -14.42
C GLU A 78 16.11 8.89 -15.09
N ASN A 79 17.19 9.22 -14.40
CA ASN A 79 18.57 9.10 -14.89
C ASN A 79 19.17 7.71 -14.68
N VAL A 80 18.55 6.88 -13.82
CA VAL A 80 19.06 5.53 -13.53
C VAL A 80 19.07 4.66 -14.78
N GLY A 81 20.23 4.03 -15.03
CA GLY A 81 20.51 3.18 -16.19
C GLY A 81 20.85 3.94 -17.46
N ARG A 82 20.47 5.22 -17.58
CA ARG A 82 20.71 6.11 -18.72
C ARG A 82 21.98 6.97 -18.57
N THR A 83 22.49 7.11 -17.35
CA THR A 83 23.74 7.77 -17.03
C THR A 83 24.69 6.80 -16.36
N ALA A 84 25.99 7.13 -16.33
CA ALA A 84 27.00 6.27 -15.72
C ALA A 84 27.03 6.33 -14.17
N ARG A 85 26.41 7.37 -13.55
CA ARG A 85 26.70 7.78 -12.17
C ARG A 85 25.48 7.93 -11.24
N HIS A 86 24.22 7.87 -11.75
CA HIS A 86 23.04 8.09 -10.95
C HIS A 86 22.39 6.78 -10.49
N HIS A 87 22.01 6.74 -9.22
CA HIS A 87 21.35 5.63 -8.56
C HIS A 87 20.17 6.10 -7.74
N THR A 88 19.14 5.27 -7.59
CA THR A 88 18.10 5.53 -6.59
C THR A 88 18.61 5.22 -5.19
N PHE A 89 19.25 4.09 -5.01
CA PHE A 89 19.89 3.66 -3.76
C PHE A 89 21.41 3.65 -3.94
N PHE A 90 22.13 4.24 -2.96
CA PHE A 90 23.59 4.20 -2.91
C PHE A 90 24.09 4.32 -1.47
N GLU A 91 25.35 3.96 -1.27
CA GLU A 91 26.03 4.13 0.01
C GLU A 91 26.86 5.41 -0.01
N MET A 92 26.63 6.28 0.98
CA MET A 92 27.40 7.50 1.16
C MET A 92 28.38 7.33 2.32
N LEU A 93 29.66 7.31 2.00
CA LEU A 93 30.76 7.36 2.97
C LEU A 93 30.88 8.79 3.47
N GLY A 94 30.75 8.99 4.78
CA GLY A 94 30.75 10.31 5.40
C GLY A 94 31.61 10.39 6.65
N ASN A 95 32.30 11.53 6.83
CA ASN A 95 32.92 11.91 8.08
C ASN A 95 32.39 13.27 8.52
N PHE A 96 32.11 13.38 9.81
CA PHE A 96 31.37 14.48 10.41
C PHE A 96 32.12 15.06 11.60
N SER A 97 32.03 16.39 11.74
CA SER A 97 32.52 17.13 12.91
C SER A 97 31.42 18.02 13.46
N PHE A 98 31.15 17.88 14.74
CA PHE A 98 30.15 18.71 15.46
C PHE A 98 30.86 19.79 16.28
N GLY A 99 31.42 20.78 15.56
CA GLY A 99 32.12 21.90 16.16
C GLY A 99 33.49 21.59 16.73
N ASP A 100 34.18 20.54 16.28
CA ASP A 100 35.51 20.14 16.77
C ASP A 100 36.60 20.51 15.76
N TYR A 101 36.58 19.93 14.54
CA TYR A 101 37.50 20.34 13.46
C TYR A 101 36.75 20.99 12.32
N PHE A 102 37.49 21.70 11.43
CA PHE A 102 36.89 22.40 10.33
C PHE A 102 37.63 22.16 8.99
N LYS A 103 37.65 23.14 8.09
CA LYS A 103 38.16 23.03 6.71
C LYS A 103 39.54 22.41 6.58
N ARG A 104 40.53 22.83 7.38
CA ARG A 104 41.92 22.38 7.25
C ARG A 104 42.07 20.88 7.46
N GLU A 105 41.56 20.38 8.53
CA GLU A 105 41.61 18.95 8.84
C GLU A 105 40.78 18.15 7.82
N ALA A 106 39.58 18.60 7.47
CA ALA A 106 38.73 17.93 6.50
C ALA A 106 39.43 17.79 5.14
N ILE A 107 39.97 18.89 4.62
CA ILE A 107 40.71 18.91 3.36
C ILE A 107 41.98 18.01 3.44
N THR A 108 42.72 18.10 4.56
CA THR A 108 43.93 17.30 4.75
C THR A 108 43.66 15.82 4.72
N TRP A 109 42.61 15.38 5.46
CA TRP A 109 42.24 13.97 5.51
C TRP A 109 41.64 13.48 4.18
N ALA A 110 40.78 14.28 3.56
CA ALA A 110 40.24 13.94 2.26
C ALA A 110 41.34 13.73 1.21
N TRP A 111 42.31 14.68 1.14
CA TRP A 111 43.42 14.54 0.23
C TRP A 111 44.30 13.32 0.49
N LYS A 112 44.65 13.07 1.76
CA LYS A 112 45.39 11.88 2.16
C LYS A 112 44.64 10.60 1.80
N PHE A 113 43.35 10.53 2.09
CA PHE A 113 42.58 9.35 1.81
C PHE A 113 42.59 9.00 0.31
N VAL A 114 42.26 9.95 -0.56
CA VAL A 114 42.21 9.68 -2.01
C VAL A 114 43.60 9.41 -2.62
N THR A 115 44.69 10.02 -2.08
CA THR A 115 46.05 9.91 -2.67
C THR A 115 46.92 8.84 -2.01
N GLU A 116 46.75 8.54 -0.74
CA GLU A 116 47.58 7.59 0.01
C GLU A 116 46.88 6.27 0.32
N GLU A 117 45.55 6.29 0.68
CA GLU A 117 44.80 5.06 0.97
C GLU A 117 44.19 4.45 -0.29
N LEU A 118 43.70 5.27 -1.22
CA LEU A 118 43.11 4.82 -2.50
C LEU A 118 44.13 4.86 -3.65
N GLU A 119 45.29 5.48 -3.45
CA GLU A 119 46.40 5.60 -4.43
C GLU A 119 45.94 6.21 -5.78
N LEU A 120 45.00 7.16 -5.75
CA LEU A 120 44.55 7.83 -6.97
C LEU A 120 45.68 8.78 -7.47
N PRO A 121 45.92 8.85 -8.80
CA PRO A 121 46.97 9.67 -9.38
C PRO A 121 46.65 11.15 -9.19
N LYS A 122 47.55 11.86 -8.45
CA LYS A 122 47.43 13.28 -8.09
C LYS A 122 47.29 14.18 -9.30
N GLU A 123 47.91 13.82 -10.40
CA GLU A 123 47.88 14.55 -11.66
C GLU A 123 46.50 14.55 -12.35
N ARG A 124 45.62 13.63 -11.98
CA ARG A 124 44.26 13.55 -12.49
C ARG A 124 43.23 14.20 -11.57
N LEU A 125 43.66 14.64 -10.37
CA LEU A 125 42.74 15.22 -9.39
C LEU A 125 42.59 16.72 -9.59
N TRP A 126 41.35 17.20 -9.47
CA TRP A 126 40.93 18.59 -9.53
C TRP A 126 40.08 18.87 -8.31
N VAL A 127 39.96 20.13 -7.90
CA VAL A 127 39.07 20.53 -6.81
C VAL A 127 38.23 21.74 -7.23
N THR A 128 36.99 21.79 -6.68
CA THR A 128 36.20 23.00 -6.77
C THR A 128 36.04 23.64 -5.39
N VAL A 129 35.84 24.92 -5.35
CA VAL A 129 35.56 25.68 -4.13
C VAL A 129 34.47 26.70 -4.41
N PHE A 130 33.68 27.02 -3.38
CA PHE A 130 32.74 28.12 -3.48
C PHE A 130 33.46 29.44 -3.82
N ARG A 131 32.91 30.24 -4.71
CA ARG A 131 33.54 31.43 -5.30
C ARG A 131 34.12 32.36 -4.27
N GLU A 132 33.47 32.55 -3.13
CA GLU A 132 33.83 33.46 -2.06
C GLU A 132 34.65 32.78 -0.95
N ASP A 133 34.96 31.47 -1.08
CA ASP A 133 35.72 30.72 -0.07
C ASP A 133 37.24 30.74 -0.36
N ASP A 134 37.86 31.87 -0.13
CA ASP A 134 39.29 32.03 -0.30
C ASP A 134 40.11 31.17 0.67
N GLU A 135 39.54 30.89 1.87
CA GLU A 135 40.20 30.06 2.88
C GLU A 135 40.33 28.61 2.38
N ALA A 136 39.29 28.03 1.85
CA ALA A 136 39.34 26.66 1.29
C ALA A 136 40.31 26.59 0.12
N ALA A 137 40.33 27.59 -0.78
CA ALA A 137 41.28 27.65 -1.90
C ALA A 137 42.75 27.70 -1.44
N ALA A 138 43.05 28.52 -0.43
CA ALA A 138 44.38 28.60 0.14
C ALA A 138 44.81 27.27 0.81
N ILE A 139 43.93 26.62 1.55
CA ILE A 139 44.21 25.32 2.19
C ILE A 139 44.52 24.25 1.13
N TRP A 140 43.75 24.20 0.03
CA TRP A 140 43.99 23.27 -1.06
C TRP A 140 45.37 23.47 -1.71
N GLN A 141 45.79 24.74 -1.94
CA GLN A 141 47.16 25.02 -2.46
C GLN A 141 48.23 24.53 -1.49
N GLU A 142 48.08 24.80 -0.20
CA GLU A 142 49.07 24.41 0.81
C GLU A 142 49.13 22.89 1.03
N VAL A 143 47.96 22.23 1.20
CA VAL A 143 47.87 20.81 1.58
C VAL A 143 48.12 19.88 0.40
N ALA A 144 47.47 20.17 -0.73
CA ALA A 144 47.51 19.31 -1.92
C ALA A 144 48.63 19.67 -2.89
N GLY A 145 49.21 20.85 -2.79
CA GLY A 145 50.20 21.37 -3.76
C GLY A 145 49.63 21.56 -5.16
N LEU A 146 48.30 21.70 -5.26
CA LEU A 146 47.61 21.84 -6.55
C LEU A 146 47.94 23.21 -7.18
N PRO A 147 48.22 23.25 -8.49
CA PRO A 147 48.36 24.52 -9.20
C PRO A 147 46.98 25.22 -9.27
N ALA A 148 47.02 26.56 -9.31
CA ALA A 148 45.82 27.39 -9.22
C ALA A 148 44.75 27.06 -10.28
N GLU A 149 45.15 26.62 -11.48
CA GLU A 149 44.25 26.20 -12.56
C GLU A 149 43.44 24.93 -12.27
N ARG A 150 43.87 24.12 -11.28
CA ARG A 150 43.15 22.92 -10.84
C ARG A 150 42.24 23.18 -9.63
N ILE A 151 42.14 24.41 -9.17
CA ILE A 151 41.26 24.86 -8.11
C ILE A 151 40.19 25.74 -8.75
N VAL A 152 39.06 25.14 -9.12
CA VAL A 152 37.99 25.81 -9.89
C VAL A 152 37.00 26.49 -8.94
N ARG A 153 36.75 27.79 -9.17
CA ARG A 153 35.76 28.54 -8.35
C ARG A 153 34.37 28.46 -8.95
N MET A 154 33.43 27.94 -8.19
CA MET A 154 32.04 27.69 -8.63
C MET A 154 31.04 28.56 -7.86
N GLY A 155 29.84 28.72 -8.42
CA GLY A 155 28.75 29.51 -7.82
C GLY A 155 27.94 28.72 -6.78
N GLU A 156 26.88 29.37 -6.29
CA GLU A 156 25.97 28.80 -5.30
C GLU A 156 25.24 27.53 -5.80
N LYS A 157 24.99 27.45 -7.11
CA LYS A 157 24.34 26.27 -7.70
C LYS A 157 25.17 24.99 -7.52
N ASP A 158 26.50 25.10 -7.58
CA ASP A 158 27.39 23.95 -7.64
C ASP A 158 28.16 23.74 -6.32
N ASN A 159 28.66 24.81 -5.67
CA ASN A 159 29.44 24.70 -4.44
C ASN A 159 28.77 25.34 -3.19
N PHE A 160 27.46 25.26 -3.09
CA PHE A 160 26.73 25.56 -1.86
C PHE A 160 25.68 24.48 -1.60
N TRP A 161 25.91 23.68 -0.59
CA TRP A 161 25.04 22.53 -0.30
C TRP A 161 23.92 22.91 0.68
N THR A 162 22.71 22.37 0.43
CA THR A 162 21.57 22.50 1.32
C THR A 162 20.90 21.13 1.47
N MET A 163 20.50 20.78 2.69
CA MET A 163 19.82 19.50 2.98
C MET A 163 18.47 19.37 2.26
N GLY A 164 17.75 20.49 2.18
CA GLY A 164 16.42 20.61 1.56
C GLY A 164 16.00 22.06 1.53
N ASP A 165 14.72 22.32 1.70
CA ASP A 165 14.18 23.69 1.78
C ASP A 165 14.54 24.36 3.12
N THR A 166 14.79 23.55 4.16
CA THR A 166 15.19 24.00 5.50
C THR A 166 16.29 23.11 6.07
N GLY A 167 17.07 23.67 7.00
CA GLY A 167 18.07 22.92 7.77
C GLY A 167 19.51 23.34 7.51
N PRO A 168 20.50 22.59 8.07
CA PRO A 168 21.91 22.92 7.97
C PRO A 168 22.38 23.04 6.53
N CYS A 169 23.19 24.08 6.25
CA CYS A 169 23.73 24.35 4.91
C CYS A 169 25.06 25.09 4.98
N GLY A 170 25.76 25.15 3.86
CA GLY A 170 27.01 25.89 3.77
C GLY A 170 27.75 25.75 2.45
N PRO A 171 28.80 26.54 2.23
CA PRO A 171 29.69 26.39 1.08
C PRO A 171 30.32 25.00 1.11
N CYS A 172 30.66 24.48 -0.05
CA CYS A 172 31.30 23.19 -0.17
C CYS A 172 32.49 23.22 -1.13
N SER A 173 33.31 22.20 -1.03
CA SER A 173 34.43 21.94 -1.90
C SER A 173 34.37 20.49 -2.37
N GLU A 174 34.54 20.28 -3.66
CA GLU A 174 34.43 18.96 -4.24
C GLU A 174 35.75 18.49 -4.84
N ILE A 175 36.05 17.21 -4.75
CA ILE A 175 37.18 16.56 -5.40
C ILE A 175 36.66 15.88 -6.66
N TYR A 176 37.29 16.19 -7.79
CA TYR A 176 37.02 15.60 -9.10
C TYR A 176 38.18 14.77 -9.58
N ILE A 177 37.91 13.76 -10.40
CA ILE A 177 38.91 13.02 -11.16
C ILE A 177 38.69 13.22 -12.66
N ASP A 178 39.78 13.57 -13.41
CA ASP A 178 39.75 13.57 -14.87
C ASP A 178 39.86 12.12 -15.38
N GLN A 179 38.79 11.61 -15.98
CA GLN A 179 38.72 10.24 -16.49
C GLN A 179 39.46 10.05 -17.84
N GLY A 180 39.95 11.12 -18.43
CA GLY A 180 40.75 11.11 -19.66
C GLY A 180 40.15 11.95 -20.79
N GLU A 181 41.07 12.41 -21.67
CA GLU A 181 40.70 13.28 -22.81
C GLU A 181 39.75 12.59 -23.82
N ASP A 182 39.81 11.28 -23.90
CA ASP A 182 38.92 10.48 -24.76
C ASP A 182 37.45 10.53 -24.34
N MET A 183 37.16 11.02 -23.13
CA MET A 183 35.79 11.28 -22.66
C MET A 183 35.33 12.72 -22.86
N ALA A 184 36.14 13.59 -23.43
CA ALA A 184 35.78 14.98 -23.65
C ALA A 184 34.61 15.13 -24.63
N CYS A 185 33.59 15.93 -24.26
CA CYS A 185 32.43 16.20 -25.11
C CYS A 185 32.69 17.23 -26.22
N GLY A 186 33.84 17.89 -26.17
CA GLY A 186 34.27 18.90 -27.13
C GLY A 186 35.50 19.71 -26.67
N PRO A 187 35.93 20.73 -27.43
CA PRO A 187 37.12 21.51 -27.12
C PRO A 187 36.99 22.36 -25.85
N ASP A 188 35.78 22.75 -25.47
CA ASP A 188 35.50 23.53 -24.25
C ASP A 188 35.12 22.66 -23.04
N CYS A 189 35.43 21.35 -23.11
CA CYS A 189 35.12 20.41 -22.03
C CYS A 189 35.87 20.77 -20.74
N GLY A 190 35.17 20.91 -19.62
CA GLY A 190 35.77 21.28 -18.34
C GLY A 190 34.75 21.38 -17.21
N ILE A 191 35.25 21.44 -15.98
CA ILE A 191 34.42 21.55 -14.78
C ILE A 191 33.60 22.86 -14.84
N GLY A 192 32.26 22.75 -14.64
CA GLY A 192 31.35 23.88 -14.73
C GLY A 192 31.06 24.41 -16.14
N LYS A 193 31.60 23.77 -17.18
CA LYS A 193 31.35 24.12 -18.58
C LYS A 193 30.46 23.13 -19.33
N CYS A 194 30.45 21.90 -18.89
CA CYS A 194 29.65 20.84 -19.46
C CYS A 194 29.27 19.79 -18.40
N ASP A 195 28.25 18.99 -18.69
CA ASP A 195 27.75 17.93 -17.79
C ASP A 195 28.26 16.53 -18.18
N CYS A 196 29.32 16.44 -19.01
CA CYS A 196 29.86 15.14 -19.39
C CYS A 196 30.65 14.49 -18.23
N ASP A 197 30.82 13.16 -18.30
CA ASP A 197 31.47 12.40 -17.24
C ASP A 197 32.99 12.42 -17.26
N ARG A 198 33.63 13.27 -18.07
CA ARG A 198 35.11 13.38 -18.07
C ARG A 198 35.64 13.79 -16.70
N PHE A 199 35.12 14.89 -16.15
CA PHE A 199 35.48 15.35 -14.80
C PHE A 199 34.39 14.85 -13.86
N LEU A 200 34.67 13.74 -13.18
CA LEU A 200 33.73 13.09 -12.28
C LEU A 200 34.00 13.56 -10.85
N GLU A 201 32.97 14.19 -10.23
CA GLU A 201 32.98 14.46 -8.79
C GLU A 201 32.99 13.14 -8.03
N ILE A 202 33.99 12.96 -7.15
CA ILE A 202 34.14 11.75 -6.33
C ILE A 202 33.87 11.98 -4.84
N TRP A 203 34.01 13.21 -4.35
CA TRP A 203 33.79 13.52 -2.94
C TRP A 203 33.36 14.97 -2.75
N ASN A 204 32.35 15.22 -1.94
CA ASN A 204 31.88 16.55 -1.56
C ASN A 204 32.21 16.81 -0.08
N LEU A 205 32.86 17.94 0.24
CA LEU A 205 33.19 18.40 1.58
C LEU A 205 32.36 19.64 1.90
N VAL A 206 31.35 19.52 2.73
CA VAL A 206 30.43 20.60 3.09
C VAL A 206 30.91 21.26 4.39
N PHE A 207 31.11 22.56 4.32
CA PHE A 207 31.48 23.43 5.45
C PHE A 207 30.23 24.06 6.02
N THR A 208 29.50 23.29 6.84
CA THR A 208 28.18 23.67 7.37
C THR A 208 28.32 24.81 8.37
N GLN A 209 27.84 25.98 7.99
CA GLN A 209 27.97 27.22 8.76
C GLN A 209 26.65 27.89 9.03
N PHE A 210 25.58 27.49 8.35
CA PHE A 210 24.29 28.18 8.40
C PHE A 210 23.15 27.16 8.62
N ASP A 211 22.05 27.67 9.19
CA ASP A 211 20.74 27.03 9.21
C ASP A 211 19.77 27.81 8.31
N GLN A 212 19.20 27.14 7.31
CA GLN A 212 18.27 27.75 6.36
C GLN A 212 16.84 27.55 6.81
N HIS A 213 16.07 28.64 6.86
CA HIS A 213 14.66 28.66 7.22
C HIS A 213 13.75 28.55 5.99
N ALA A 214 12.43 28.26 6.23
CA ALA A 214 11.44 28.07 5.17
C ALA A 214 11.20 29.30 4.29
N ASP A 215 11.53 30.52 4.78
CA ASP A 215 11.50 31.77 4.03
C ASP A 215 12.76 32.03 3.20
N GLY A 216 13.73 31.10 3.24
CA GLY A 216 15.02 31.22 2.55
C GLY A 216 16.07 32.02 3.30
N THR A 217 15.77 32.57 4.47
CA THR A 217 16.78 33.22 5.32
C THR A 217 17.74 32.20 5.91
N ARG A 218 18.98 32.65 6.23
CA ARG A 218 20.06 31.79 6.75
C ARG A 218 20.65 32.39 8.00
N ASP A 219 20.52 31.71 9.12
CA ASP A 219 21.17 32.08 10.36
C ASP A 219 22.51 31.35 10.51
N ARG A 220 23.50 32.04 11.12
CA ARG A 220 24.81 31.45 11.34
C ARG A 220 24.75 30.48 12.52
N LEU A 221 25.21 29.24 12.32
CA LEU A 221 25.33 28.27 13.40
C LEU A 221 26.33 28.75 14.47
N ALA A 222 26.06 28.40 15.72
CA ALA A 222 26.92 28.77 16.86
C ALA A 222 28.35 28.20 16.71
N ARG A 223 28.47 27.03 16.10
CA ARG A 223 29.74 26.38 15.77
C ARG A 223 29.71 25.89 14.34
N PRO A 224 30.78 26.05 13.54
CA PRO A 224 30.86 25.46 12.22
C PRO A 224 31.08 23.96 12.33
N ASN A 225 30.49 23.23 11.41
CA ASN A 225 30.51 21.78 11.37
C ASN A 225 31.08 21.29 10.04
N ILE A 226 31.48 20.01 10.00
CA ILE A 226 31.87 19.32 8.78
C ILE A 226 30.86 18.20 8.49
N ASP A 227 30.39 18.20 7.26
CA ASP A 227 29.64 17.13 6.63
C ASP A 227 30.37 16.74 5.34
N THR A 228 30.60 15.45 5.10
CA THR A 228 31.19 15.03 3.84
C THR A 228 30.44 13.84 3.26
N GLY A 229 30.44 13.76 1.91
CA GLY A 229 29.76 12.67 1.22
C GLY A 229 30.54 12.17 0.02
N MET A 230 30.95 10.90 0.05
CA MET A 230 31.59 10.19 -1.06
C MET A 230 30.72 8.96 -1.42
N GLY A 231 30.20 8.90 -2.63
CA GLY A 231 29.43 7.74 -3.09
C GLY A 231 30.32 6.50 -3.24
N LEU A 232 29.99 5.44 -2.49
CA LEU A 232 30.79 4.20 -2.52
C LEU A 232 30.85 3.59 -3.92
N GLU A 233 29.72 3.51 -4.60
CA GLU A 233 29.62 2.95 -5.95
C GLU A 233 30.50 3.72 -6.94
N ARG A 234 30.52 5.04 -6.81
CA ARG A 234 31.31 5.93 -7.67
C ARG A 234 32.79 5.77 -7.43
N ILE A 235 33.21 5.82 -6.19
CA ILE A 235 34.65 5.67 -5.89
C ILE A 235 35.16 4.25 -6.15
N ALA A 236 34.31 3.23 -5.96
CA ALA A 236 34.62 1.85 -6.33
C ALA A 236 34.87 1.71 -7.84
N ALA A 237 33.98 2.28 -8.68
CA ALA A 237 34.18 2.28 -10.13
C ALA A 237 35.51 2.96 -10.52
N VAL A 238 35.81 4.11 -9.94
CA VAL A 238 37.10 4.83 -10.19
C VAL A 238 38.31 3.99 -9.81
N CYS A 239 38.33 3.39 -8.60
CA CYS A 239 39.41 2.54 -8.14
C CYS A 239 39.57 1.25 -8.95
N GLN A 240 38.51 0.79 -9.56
CA GLN A 240 38.46 -0.39 -10.42
C GLN A 240 38.71 -0.07 -11.90
N GLY A 241 38.94 1.20 -12.23
CA GLY A 241 39.18 1.65 -13.60
C GLY A 241 37.98 1.50 -14.51
N LYS A 242 36.77 1.59 -13.94
CA LYS A 242 35.49 1.52 -14.65
C LYS A 242 34.94 2.92 -14.94
N ARG A 243 34.25 3.06 -16.06
CA ARG A 243 33.66 4.34 -16.48
C ARG A 243 32.17 4.50 -16.07
N SER A 244 31.57 3.43 -15.61
CA SER A 244 30.22 3.42 -15.08
C SER A 244 30.20 2.79 -13.69
N ASN A 245 29.45 3.39 -12.78
CA ASN A 245 29.22 2.83 -11.44
C ASN A 245 28.60 1.44 -11.51
N PHE A 246 27.77 1.16 -12.54
CA PHE A 246 27.14 -0.14 -12.78
C PHE A 246 28.16 -1.24 -13.15
N ASP A 247 29.38 -0.87 -13.54
CA ASP A 247 30.42 -1.80 -13.91
C ASP A 247 31.36 -2.16 -12.75
N CYS A 248 31.17 -1.58 -11.56
CA CYS A 248 31.91 -1.95 -10.35
C CYS A 248 31.42 -3.30 -9.80
N ASP A 249 32.26 -3.91 -8.97
CA ASP A 249 32.03 -5.23 -8.37
C ASP A 249 30.66 -5.34 -7.67
N LEU A 250 30.24 -4.30 -6.95
CA LEU A 250 28.99 -4.26 -6.18
C LEU A 250 27.75 -4.42 -7.06
N PHE A 251 27.80 -3.93 -8.30
CA PHE A 251 26.68 -4.08 -9.24
C PHE A 251 26.81 -5.31 -10.14
N GLN A 252 28.04 -5.71 -10.48
CA GLN A 252 28.25 -6.74 -11.49
C GLN A 252 27.64 -8.10 -11.08
N ASP A 253 27.75 -8.50 -9.83
CA ASP A 253 27.15 -9.75 -9.36
C ASP A 253 25.62 -9.74 -9.48
N ILE A 254 25.00 -8.58 -9.28
CA ILE A 254 23.53 -8.42 -9.40
C ILE A 254 23.13 -8.38 -10.87
N ILE A 255 23.84 -7.60 -11.69
CA ILE A 255 23.56 -7.45 -13.13
C ILE A 255 23.73 -8.78 -13.87
N GLN A 256 24.83 -9.50 -13.60
CA GLN A 256 25.07 -10.80 -14.25
C GLN A 256 24.00 -11.83 -13.86
N TYR A 257 23.60 -11.87 -12.58
CA TYR A 257 22.53 -12.73 -12.13
C TYR A 257 21.18 -12.38 -12.79
N ALA A 258 20.84 -11.08 -12.89
CA ALA A 258 19.64 -10.64 -13.58
C ALA A 258 19.68 -10.98 -15.08
N ALA A 259 20.85 -10.83 -15.71
CA ALA A 259 21.06 -11.18 -17.12
C ALA A 259 20.89 -12.71 -17.37
N GLU A 260 21.43 -13.54 -16.47
CA GLU A 260 21.25 -14.98 -16.51
C GLU A 260 19.77 -15.39 -16.41
N LEU A 261 19.05 -14.82 -15.44
CA LEU A 261 17.62 -15.07 -15.27
C LEU A 261 16.79 -14.64 -16.49
N ALA A 262 17.19 -13.54 -17.13
CA ALA A 262 16.52 -13.02 -18.33
C ALA A 262 16.97 -13.71 -19.64
N GLY A 263 18.00 -14.56 -19.61
CA GLY A 263 18.57 -15.20 -20.79
C GLY A 263 19.24 -14.22 -21.77
N VAL A 264 19.75 -13.07 -21.29
CA VAL A 264 20.41 -12.03 -22.08
C VAL A 264 21.85 -11.84 -21.61
N LYS A 265 22.62 -11.04 -22.35
CA LYS A 265 24.01 -10.73 -22.00
C LYS A 265 24.19 -9.24 -21.77
N TYR A 266 24.83 -8.88 -20.65
CA TYR A 266 25.30 -7.52 -20.40
C TYR A 266 26.54 -7.24 -21.23
N SER A 267 26.54 -6.17 -22.02
CA SER A 267 27.59 -5.85 -23.00
C SER A 267 28.53 -4.73 -22.58
N PHE A 268 28.36 -4.15 -21.39
CA PHE A 268 29.14 -2.99 -20.92
C PHE A 268 29.06 -1.79 -21.85
N SER A 269 27.88 -1.58 -22.47
CA SER A 269 27.66 -0.48 -23.38
C SER A 269 27.79 0.89 -22.72
N ALA A 270 28.06 1.92 -23.50
CA ALA A 270 27.96 3.30 -23.02
C ALA A 270 26.53 3.58 -22.53
N PRO A 271 26.36 4.53 -21.59
CA PRO A 271 25.04 4.88 -21.09
C PRO A 271 24.05 5.23 -22.23
N ASP A 272 22.81 4.75 -22.09
CA ASP A 272 21.68 4.98 -23.02
C ASP A 272 21.93 4.61 -24.49
N THR A 273 22.89 3.70 -24.75
CA THR A 273 23.18 3.22 -26.12
C THR A 273 22.68 1.80 -26.39
N ASN A 274 22.29 1.06 -25.36
CA ASN A 274 21.79 -0.30 -25.44
C ASN A 274 20.63 -0.52 -24.48
N ASP A 275 19.43 -0.80 -25.00
CA ASP A 275 18.22 -0.97 -24.20
C ASP A 275 18.32 -2.15 -23.20
N VAL A 276 19.02 -3.24 -23.54
CA VAL A 276 19.22 -4.40 -22.66
C VAL A 276 20.11 -4.03 -21.48
N ASP A 277 21.23 -3.38 -21.71
CA ASP A 277 22.15 -2.95 -20.65
C ASP A 277 21.47 -1.92 -19.76
N THR A 278 20.72 -0.97 -20.34
CA THR A 278 19.93 0.02 -19.59
C THR A 278 18.90 -0.67 -18.69
N ALA A 279 18.19 -1.66 -19.23
CA ALA A 279 17.20 -2.44 -18.46
C ALA A 279 17.86 -3.18 -17.29
N LEU A 280 18.98 -3.85 -17.51
CA LEU A 280 19.71 -4.58 -16.47
C LEU A 280 20.23 -3.66 -15.36
N ARG A 281 20.73 -2.46 -15.71
CA ARG A 281 21.15 -1.43 -14.75
C ARG A 281 20.00 -0.94 -13.88
N VAL A 282 18.84 -0.64 -14.50
CA VAL A 282 17.61 -0.25 -13.78
C VAL A 282 17.13 -1.36 -12.85
N ILE A 283 17.12 -2.61 -13.31
CA ILE A 283 16.70 -3.76 -12.51
C ILE A 283 17.60 -3.95 -11.30
N ALA A 284 18.93 -3.87 -11.48
CA ALA A 284 19.89 -4.03 -10.41
C ALA A 284 19.77 -2.92 -9.36
N ASP A 285 19.69 -1.66 -9.78
CA ASP A 285 19.51 -0.50 -8.90
C ASP A 285 18.19 -0.61 -8.11
N HIS A 286 17.08 -0.87 -8.78
CA HIS A 286 15.76 -0.91 -8.15
C HIS A 286 15.57 -2.14 -7.27
N ALA A 287 16.22 -3.27 -7.57
CA ALA A 287 16.25 -4.43 -6.68
C ALA A 287 16.98 -4.12 -5.37
N ARG A 288 18.12 -3.38 -5.42
CA ARG A 288 18.79 -2.89 -4.21
C ARG A 288 17.90 -1.97 -3.41
N ALA A 289 17.33 -0.93 -4.04
CA ALA A 289 16.44 0.01 -3.39
C ALA A 289 15.23 -0.69 -2.74
N ALA A 290 14.61 -1.64 -3.44
CA ALA A 290 13.46 -2.38 -2.93
C ALA A 290 13.84 -3.26 -1.73
N ALA A 291 14.97 -3.98 -1.80
CA ALA A 291 15.44 -4.83 -0.71
C ALA A 291 15.65 -4.03 0.57
N PHE A 292 16.35 -2.90 0.50
CA PHE A 292 16.62 -2.05 1.66
C PHE A 292 15.37 -1.34 2.19
N LEU A 293 14.49 -0.84 1.32
CA LEU A 293 13.23 -0.23 1.77
C LEU A 293 12.33 -1.22 2.51
N ILE A 294 12.27 -2.47 2.04
CA ILE A 294 11.48 -3.52 2.70
C ILE A 294 12.13 -3.93 4.02
N ALA A 295 13.45 -4.07 4.07
CA ALA A 295 14.17 -4.34 5.31
C ALA A 295 13.92 -3.27 6.37
N ASP A 296 13.89 -1.98 5.97
CA ASP A 296 13.58 -0.84 6.84
C ASP A 296 12.05 -0.71 7.14
N GLY A 297 11.23 -1.67 6.66
CA GLY A 297 9.81 -1.80 7.01
C GLY A 297 8.84 -1.04 6.11
N THR A 298 9.26 -0.59 4.92
CA THR A 298 8.34 -0.05 3.91
C THR A 298 7.69 -1.19 3.11
N LEU A 299 6.38 -1.13 2.93
CA LEU A 299 5.65 -2.06 2.05
C LEU A 299 5.04 -1.32 0.84
N PRO A 300 4.90 -2.00 -0.31
CA PRO A 300 4.27 -1.40 -1.48
C PRO A 300 2.84 -0.95 -1.18
N SER A 301 2.55 0.34 -1.36
CA SER A 301 1.23 0.92 -1.12
C SER A 301 0.85 1.95 -2.21
N ASN A 302 -0.34 2.57 -2.09
CA ASN A 302 -0.80 3.61 -3.02
C ASN A 302 -0.34 5.01 -2.63
N GLU A 303 0.22 5.18 -1.45
CA GLU A 303 0.50 6.50 -0.88
C GLU A 303 1.90 6.55 -0.25
N SER A 304 2.42 7.77 -0.10
CA SER A 304 3.64 8.08 0.64
C SER A 304 4.84 7.21 0.24
N ARG A 305 5.62 6.72 1.20
CA ARG A 305 6.84 5.92 1.01
C ARG A 305 6.57 4.61 0.27
N GLY A 306 5.45 3.95 0.56
CA GLY A 306 5.07 2.70 -0.09
C GLY A 306 4.73 2.86 -1.57
N TYR A 307 4.24 4.02 -1.99
CA TYR A 307 4.05 4.34 -3.41
C TYR A 307 5.39 4.40 -4.15
N VAL A 308 6.41 4.98 -3.55
CA VAL A 308 7.75 5.04 -4.13
C VAL A 308 8.32 3.62 -4.32
N LEU A 309 8.25 2.79 -3.29
CA LEU A 309 8.68 1.39 -3.39
C LEU A 309 7.93 0.64 -4.50
N ARG A 310 6.61 0.80 -4.56
CA ARG A 310 5.79 0.21 -5.62
C ARG A 310 6.22 0.69 -7.01
N ARG A 311 6.49 1.98 -7.17
CA ARG A 311 6.97 2.58 -8.42
C ARG A 311 8.30 1.97 -8.86
N LEU A 312 9.25 1.80 -7.94
CA LEU A 312 10.55 1.17 -8.22
C LEU A 312 10.39 -0.27 -8.72
N ILE A 313 9.61 -1.09 -8.00
CA ILE A 313 9.34 -2.48 -8.38
C ILE A 313 8.69 -2.53 -9.78
N ARG A 314 7.64 -1.75 -10.02
CA ARG A 314 6.92 -1.73 -11.30
C ARG A 314 7.76 -1.24 -12.46
N ARG A 315 8.64 -0.24 -12.20
CA ARG A 315 9.58 0.25 -13.20
C ARG A 315 10.59 -0.84 -13.60
N ALA A 316 11.16 -1.56 -12.63
CA ALA A 316 12.04 -2.70 -12.90
C ALA A 316 11.34 -3.79 -13.72
N LEU A 317 10.10 -4.14 -13.38
CA LEU A 317 9.31 -5.14 -14.10
C LEU A 317 9.00 -4.73 -15.55
N ARG A 318 8.74 -3.46 -15.78
CA ARG A 318 8.57 -2.96 -17.15
C ARG A 318 9.83 -3.16 -17.97
N PHE A 319 11.01 -2.79 -17.43
CA PHE A 319 12.27 -3.01 -18.15
C PHE A 319 12.54 -4.50 -18.39
N ALA A 320 12.14 -5.36 -17.46
CA ALA A 320 12.18 -6.81 -17.68
C ALA A 320 11.28 -7.26 -18.83
N THR A 321 10.06 -6.72 -18.91
CA THR A 321 9.13 -7.02 -20.01
C THR A 321 9.70 -6.60 -21.36
N LEU A 322 10.43 -5.47 -21.44
CA LEU A 322 11.11 -5.03 -22.67
C LEU A 322 12.20 -6.02 -23.12
N MET A 323 12.80 -6.76 -22.18
CA MET A 323 13.75 -7.84 -22.49
C MET A 323 13.07 -9.19 -22.78
N GLY A 324 11.73 -9.26 -22.78
CA GLY A 324 10.95 -10.48 -23.01
C GLY A 324 10.73 -11.35 -21.77
N VAL A 325 11.03 -10.85 -20.58
CA VAL A 325 10.76 -11.56 -19.32
C VAL A 325 9.32 -11.27 -18.89
N HIS A 326 8.49 -12.30 -18.83
CA HIS A 326 7.08 -12.21 -18.47
C HIS A 326 6.74 -12.90 -17.13
N GLU A 327 7.62 -13.78 -16.67
CA GLU A 327 7.48 -14.49 -15.40
C GLU A 327 8.07 -13.64 -14.25
N PRO A 328 7.52 -13.74 -13.04
CA PRO A 328 8.10 -13.09 -11.88
C PRO A 328 9.56 -13.50 -11.65
N PHE A 329 10.47 -12.54 -11.56
CA PHE A 329 11.91 -12.81 -11.40
C PHE A 329 12.63 -11.82 -10.50
N LEU A 330 12.09 -10.58 -10.35
CA LEU A 330 12.73 -9.51 -9.57
C LEU A 330 12.93 -9.91 -8.10
N TYR A 331 12.01 -10.69 -7.54
CA TYR A 331 12.16 -11.23 -6.19
C TYR A 331 13.41 -12.09 -6.01
N LYS A 332 13.85 -12.81 -7.07
CA LYS A 332 15.12 -13.55 -7.06
C LYS A 332 16.31 -12.61 -7.05
N VAL A 333 16.23 -11.54 -7.86
CA VAL A 333 17.28 -10.50 -7.89
C VAL A 333 17.36 -9.76 -6.55
N ALA A 334 16.22 -9.42 -5.93
CA ALA A 334 16.19 -8.83 -4.60
C ALA A 334 16.78 -9.78 -3.53
N ARG A 335 16.51 -11.08 -3.61
CA ARG A 335 17.16 -12.08 -2.76
C ARG A 335 18.69 -12.14 -2.98
N LYS A 336 19.14 -12.03 -4.23
CA LYS A 336 20.56 -11.95 -4.55
C LYS A 336 21.22 -10.73 -3.90
N VAL A 337 20.53 -9.59 -3.84
CA VAL A 337 21.01 -8.41 -3.11
C VAL A 337 21.21 -8.73 -1.62
N THR A 338 20.28 -9.47 -0.99
CA THR A 338 20.43 -9.84 0.43
C THR A 338 21.63 -10.76 0.68
N GLU A 339 21.97 -11.61 -0.28
CA GLU A 339 23.16 -12.48 -0.21
C GLU A 339 24.47 -11.66 -0.33
N ILE A 340 24.51 -10.68 -1.23
CA ILE A 340 25.72 -9.88 -1.51
C ILE A 340 25.98 -8.86 -0.41
N MET A 341 24.95 -8.18 0.08
CA MET A 341 25.07 -7.05 0.99
C MET A 341 24.74 -7.40 2.45
N GLY A 342 24.25 -8.61 2.73
CA GLY A 342 23.79 -9.02 4.06
C GLY A 342 24.88 -9.13 5.13
N GLU A 343 26.16 -9.26 4.76
CA GLU A 343 27.26 -9.24 5.71
C GLU A 343 27.48 -7.84 6.30
N ASP A 344 27.33 -6.79 5.47
CA ASP A 344 27.49 -5.40 5.88
C ASP A 344 26.19 -4.82 6.48
N TYR A 345 25.03 -5.40 6.10
CA TYR A 345 23.69 -4.99 6.50
C TYR A 345 22.88 -6.22 6.99
N PRO A 346 23.07 -6.65 8.25
CA PRO A 346 22.45 -7.87 8.79
C PRO A 346 20.91 -7.91 8.66
N GLU A 347 20.25 -6.76 8.66
CA GLU A 347 18.81 -6.64 8.46
C GLU A 347 18.32 -7.22 7.12
N LEU A 348 19.15 -7.21 6.10
CA LEU A 348 18.83 -7.86 4.81
C LEU A 348 18.78 -9.37 4.93
N THR A 349 19.72 -9.96 5.67
CA THR A 349 19.75 -11.41 5.91
C THR A 349 18.61 -11.84 6.81
N GLU A 350 18.33 -11.09 7.86
CA GLU A 350 17.24 -11.36 8.80
C GLU A 350 15.87 -11.36 8.10
N HIS A 351 15.68 -10.46 7.12
CA HIS A 351 14.41 -10.31 6.41
C HIS A 351 14.42 -10.87 4.97
N ALA A 352 15.40 -11.68 4.58
CA ALA A 352 15.59 -12.12 3.18
C ALA A 352 14.35 -12.79 2.55
N ASP A 353 13.71 -13.72 3.27
CA ASP A 353 12.52 -14.41 2.78
C ASP A 353 11.29 -13.47 2.72
N PHE A 354 11.20 -12.54 3.66
CA PHE A 354 10.14 -11.54 3.65
C PHE A 354 10.30 -10.54 2.49
N ILE A 355 11.52 -10.07 2.24
CA ILE A 355 11.86 -9.21 1.10
C ILE A 355 11.46 -9.88 -0.21
N ALA A 356 11.90 -11.13 -0.41
CA ALA A 356 11.58 -11.89 -1.61
C ALA A 356 10.06 -12.06 -1.79
N ARG A 357 9.33 -12.39 -0.71
CA ARG A 357 7.87 -12.54 -0.75
C ARG A 357 7.16 -11.23 -1.07
N ALA A 358 7.58 -10.10 -0.45
CA ALA A 358 6.98 -8.80 -0.67
C ALA A 358 7.14 -8.31 -2.13
N VAL A 359 8.33 -8.51 -2.70
CA VAL A 359 8.59 -8.21 -4.11
C VAL A 359 7.75 -9.12 -5.00
N HIS A 360 7.72 -10.42 -4.76
CA HIS A 360 7.00 -11.40 -5.56
C HIS A 360 5.49 -11.12 -5.62
N GLU A 361 4.86 -10.80 -4.49
CA GLU A 361 3.45 -10.43 -4.42
C GLU A 361 3.13 -9.17 -5.27
N GLU A 362 3.98 -8.15 -5.24
CA GLU A 362 3.78 -6.96 -6.07
C GLU A 362 4.04 -7.24 -7.55
N GLU A 363 5.01 -8.12 -7.88
CA GLU A 363 5.24 -8.62 -9.24
C GLU A 363 3.99 -9.31 -9.79
N GLN A 364 3.41 -10.25 -9.06
CA GLN A 364 2.21 -10.96 -9.47
C GLN A 364 1.03 -10.02 -9.71
N ARG A 365 0.80 -9.09 -8.76
CA ARG A 365 -0.28 -8.09 -8.88
C ARG A 365 -0.09 -7.20 -10.10
N PHE A 366 1.13 -6.76 -10.36
CA PHE A 366 1.40 -5.88 -11.49
C PHE A 366 1.34 -6.62 -12.82
N SER A 367 1.82 -7.85 -12.91
CA SER A 367 1.73 -8.69 -14.12
C SER A 367 0.28 -8.85 -14.60
N LEU A 368 -0.69 -8.98 -13.68
CA LEU A 368 -2.11 -9.07 -14.00
C LEU A 368 -2.67 -7.78 -14.62
N THR A 369 -2.11 -6.62 -14.28
CA THR A 369 -2.59 -5.31 -14.73
C THR A 369 -1.76 -4.72 -15.87
N LEU A 370 -0.48 -5.09 -15.97
CA LEU A 370 0.47 -4.56 -16.96
C LEU A 370 0.00 -4.80 -18.40
N GLY A 371 -0.38 -6.03 -18.73
CA GLY A 371 -0.86 -6.36 -20.08
C GLY A 371 -2.11 -5.58 -20.48
N LYS A 372 -3.07 -5.42 -19.55
CA LYS A 372 -4.28 -4.62 -19.79
C LYS A 372 -3.97 -3.13 -19.92
N GLY A 373 -3.09 -2.61 -19.05
CA GLY A 373 -2.70 -1.20 -19.11
C GLY A 373 -1.96 -0.83 -20.38
N LEU A 374 -1.02 -1.68 -20.83
CA LEU A 374 -0.32 -1.49 -22.11
C LEU A 374 -1.29 -1.53 -23.30
N ALA A 375 -2.21 -2.51 -23.36
CA ALA A 375 -3.20 -2.58 -24.43
C ALA A 375 -4.08 -1.33 -24.50
N LEU A 376 -4.57 -0.84 -23.35
CA LEU A 376 -5.35 0.40 -23.30
C LEU A 376 -4.53 1.63 -23.75
N LEU A 377 -3.25 1.69 -23.36
CA LEU A 377 -2.37 2.77 -23.79
C LEU A 377 -2.10 2.71 -25.30
N GLU A 378 -1.90 1.51 -25.86
CA GLU A 378 -1.72 1.33 -27.29
C GLU A 378 -2.96 1.73 -28.10
N ASP A 379 -4.15 1.36 -27.63
CA ASP A 379 -5.42 1.77 -28.24
C ASP A 379 -5.55 3.31 -28.24
N GLN A 380 -5.24 3.96 -27.11
CA GLN A 380 -5.29 5.42 -26.97
C GLN A 380 -4.28 6.11 -27.91
N LEU A 381 -3.04 5.60 -28.00
CA LEU A 381 -2.03 6.13 -28.89
C LEU A 381 -2.46 6.02 -30.36
N ALA A 382 -3.07 4.90 -30.74
CA ALA A 382 -3.60 4.70 -32.09
C ALA A 382 -4.78 5.64 -32.42
N GLU A 383 -5.64 5.96 -31.44
CA GLU A 383 -6.71 6.94 -31.57
C GLU A 383 -6.16 8.36 -31.74
N LEU A 384 -5.19 8.76 -30.92
CA LEU A 384 -4.54 10.07 -31.02
C LEU A 384 -3.79 10.24 -32.35
N GLU A 385 -3.12 9.20 -32.84
CA GLU A 385 -2.43 9.22 -34.12
C GLU A 385 -3.39 9.45 -35.29
N LYS A 386 -4.57 8.81 -35.25
CA LYS A 386 -5.64 9.05 -36.23
C LYS A 386 -6.22 10.46 -36.17
N ALA A 387 -6.30 11.03 -34.97
CA ALA A 387 -6.78 12.40 -34.74
C ALA A 387 -5.72 13.46 -35.08
N GLY A 388 -4.46 13.09 -35.25
CA GLY A 388 -3.34 14.00 -35.47
C GLY A 388 -2.84 14.68 -34.18
N ASP A 389 -3.30 14.23 -33.02
CA ASP A 389 -2.87 14.72 -31.71
C ASP A 389 -1.62 13.99 -31.23
N LYS A 390 -0.77 14.71 -30.49
CA LYS A 390 0.48 14.18 -29.94
C LYS A 390 0.54 14.26 -28.39
N VAL A 391 -0.57 14.64 -27.74
CA VAL A 391 -0.63 14.78 -26.28
C VAL A 391 -1.66 13.82 -25.71
N ILE A 392 -1.24 12.96 -24.80
CA ILE A 392 -2.13 12.04 -24.07
C ILE A 392 -2.84 12.83 -22.98
N PRO A 393 -4.20 12.78 -22.90
CA PRO A 393 -4.96 13.52 -21.89
C PRO A 393 -4.62 13.09 -20.47
N GLY A 394 -4.49 14.07 -19.55
CA GLY A 394 -4.20 13.83 -18.13
C GLY A 394 -5.25 12.98 -17.44
N GLU A 395 -6.55 13.09 -17.83
CA GLU A 395 -7.63 12.24 -17.34
C GLU A 395 -7.42 10.76 -17.67
N PHE A 396 -6.96 10.46 -18.88
CA PHE A 396 -6.67 9.09 -19.29
C PHE A 396 -5.49 8.53 -18.50
N CYS A 397 -4.42 9.32 -18.33
CA CYS A 397 -3.27 8.95 -17.52
C CYS A 397 -3.67 8.70 -16.05
N PHE A 398 -4.53 9.55 -15.50
CA PHE A 398 -5.08 9.37 -14.16
C PHE A 398 -5.87 8.06 -14.04
N LYS A 399 -6.74 7.75 -15.01
CA LYS A 399 -7.51 6.49 -15.04
C LYS A 399 -6.59 5.26 -15.07
N LEU A 400 -5.56 5.27 -15.90
CA LEU A 400 -4.55 4.20 -15.94
C LEU A 400 -3.82 4.06 -14.60
N SER A 401 -3.45 5.18 -13.97
CA SER A 401 -2.73 5.17 -12.70
C SER A 401 -3.62 4.72 -11.54
N ASP A 402 -4.81 5.28 -11.40
CA ASP A 402 -5.72 5.03 -10.28
C ASP A 402 -6.36 3.63 -10.33
N THR A 403 -6.86 3.24 -11.51
CA THR A 403 -7.63 1.98 -11.67
C THR A 403 -6.73 0.78 -11.93
N TYR A 404 -5.70 0.95 -12.75
CA TYR A 404 -4.81 -0.15 -13.15
C TYR A 404 -3.46 -0.12 -12.44
N GLY A 405 -3.21 0.94 -11.65
CA GLY A 405 -1.94 1.12 -10.94
C GLY A 405 -0.75 1.28 -11.89
N PHE A 406 -0.96 1.89 -13.05
CA PHE A 406 0.05 2.10 -14.08
C PHE A 406 0.75 3.44 -13.83
N PRO A 407 1.99 3.46 -13.34
CA PRO A 407 2.66 4.70 -12.98
C PRO A 407 2.82 5.67 -14.16
N LEU A 408 2.74 6.97 -13.89
CA LEU A 408 2.81 8.02 -14.90
C LEU A 408 4.12 7.96 -15.70
N ASP A 409 5.24 7.68 -15.06
CA ASP A 409 6.56 7.55 -15.68
C ASP A 409 6.60 6.40 -16.71
N ILE A 410 5.89 5.31 -16.46
CA ILE A 410 5.75 4.23 -17.43
C ILE A 410 4.94 4.70 -18.65
N ILE A 411 3.86 5.46 -18.42
CA ILE A 411 3.06 6.04 -19.51
C ILE A 411 3.91 6.98 -20.34
N THR A 412 4.63 7.90 -19.69
CA THR A 412 5.51 8.88 -20.34
C THR A 412 6.57 8.19 -21.21
N ASP A 413 7.29 7.23 -20.65
CA ASP A 413 8.39 6.55 -21.30
C ASP A 413 7.95 5.67 -22.50
N VAL A 414 6.74 5.04 -22.44
CA VAL A 414 6.14 4.34 -23.61
C VAL A 414 5.76 5.32 -24.70
N SER A 415 5.22 6.46 -24.28
CA SER A 415 4.64 7.45 -25.19
C SER A 415 5.72 8.26 -25.92
N GLU A 416 6.77 8.68 -25.22
CA GLU A 416 7.90 9.42 -25.78
C GLU A 416 8.64 8.64 -26.86
N LYS A 417 8.84 7.33 -26.67
CA LYS A 417 9.44 6.45 -27.69
C LYS A 417 8.64 6.41 -28.99
N ARG A 418 7.34 6.77 -28.96
CA ARG A 418 6.45 6.88 -30.13
C ARG A 418 6.21 8.33 -30.56
N GLY A 419 6.86 9.31 -29.94
CA GLY A 419 6.75 10.73 -30.27
C GLY A 419 5.48 11.40 -29.74
N PHE A 420 4.92 10.88 -28.64
CA PHE A 420 3.81 11.49 -27.90
C PHE A 420 4.32 12.10 -26.59
N SER A 421 3.65 13.15 -26.12
CA SER A 421 3.84 13.74 -24.80
C SER A 421 2.62 13.46 -23.92
N VAL A 422 2.77 13.71 -22.61
CA VAL A 422 1.72 13.49 -21.60
C VAL A 422 1.29 14.83 -21.01
N ASP A 423 -0.01 15.05 -20.83
CA ASP A 423 -0.56 16.17 -20.07
C ASP A 423 -0.38 15.91 -18.55
N VAL A 424 0.80 16.25 -18.04
CA VAL A 424 1.17 16.09 -16.64
C VAL A 424 0.33 17.00 -15.75
N ALA A 425 0.03 18.24 -16.19
CA ALA A 425 -0.74 19.19 -15.40
C ALA A 425 -2.19 18.70 -15.19
N GLY A 426 -2.81 18.16 -16.25
CA GLY A 426 -4.14 17.53 -16.14
C GLY A 426 -4.13 16.30 -15.23
N PHE A 427 -3.10 15.47 -15.29
CA PHE A 427 -2.93 14.33 -14.39
C PHE A 427 -2.84 14.79 -12.92
N GLU A 428 -2.01 15.77 -12.61
CA GLU A 428 -1.84 16.30 -11.27
C GLU A 428 -3.13 16.93 -10.71
N ALA A 429 -3.90 17.61 -11.55
CA ALA A 429 -5.19 18.18 -11.17
C ALA A 429 -6.19 17.07 -10.73
N HIS A 430 -6.27 15.96 -11.48
CA HIS A 430 -7.13 14.82 -11.14
C HIS A 430 -6.66 14.13 -9.85
N MET A 431 -5.35 13.98 -9.66
CA MET A 431 -4.77 13.44 -8.42
C MET A 431 -5.06 14.32 -7.20
N ALA A 432 -4.98 15.65 -7.35
CA ALA A 432 -5.30 16.61 -6.28
C ALA A 432 -6.78 16.51 -5.88
N GLU A 433 -7.68 16.42 -6.87
CA GLU A 433 -9.11 16.25 -6.63
C GLU A 433 -9.44 14.93 -5.92
N GLN A 434 -8.80 13.83 -6.30
CA GLN A 434 -8.97 12.55 -5.61
C GLN A 434 -8.53 12.65 -4.13
N ARG A 435 -7.36 13.27 -3.87
CA ARG A 435 -6.87 13.50 -2.50
C ARG A 435 -7.83 14.38 -1.68
N ARG A 436 -8.43 15.40 -2.32
CA ARG A 436 -9.45 16.24 -1.69
C ARG A 436 -10.67 15.42 -1.28
N ARG A 437 -11.22 14.61 -2.19
CA ARG A 437 -12.39 13.73 -1.91
C ARG A 437 -12.09 12.71 -0.81
N ALA A 438 -10.89 12.13 -0.79
CA ALA A 438 -10.48 11.21 0.25
C ALA A 438 -10.42 11.89 1.62
N ARG A 439 -9.87 13.12 1.70
CA ARG A 439 -9.84 13.93 2.94
C ARG A 439 -11.24 14.33 3.40
N GLU A 440 -12.13 14.70 2.49
CA GLU A 440 -13.52 15.05 2.82
C GLU A 440 -14.31 13.83 3.32
N SER A 441 -14.06 12.66 2.75
CA SER A 441 -14.65 11.41 3.22
C SER A 441 -14.18 11.03 4.64
N GLN A 442 -12.91 11.26 4.96
CA GLN A 442 -12.38 11.07 6.32
C GLN A 442 -12.95 12.09 7.33
N LYS A 443 -13.15 13.36 6.92
CA LYS A 443 -13.77 14.37 7.79
C LYS A 443 -15.23 14.09 8.11
N LYS A 444 -15.96 13.42 7.23
CA LYS A 444 -17.38 13.04 7.45
C LYS A 444 -17.59 11.92 8.48
N SER A 445 -16.53 11.22 8.88
CA SER A 445 -16.62 10.14 9.89
C SER A 445 -16.32 10.61 11.33
N GLY A 446 -15.95 11.87 11.55
CA GLY A 446 -15.74 12.45 12.89
C GLY A 446 -17.01 13.05 13.46
N LEU A 447 -17.39 12.67 14.69
CA LEU A 447 -18.63 13.05 15.38
C LEU A 447 -18.72 14.52 15.84
N LEU A 448 -17.67 15.29 15.70
CA LEU A 448 -17.65 16.72 16.09
C LEU A 448 -17.74 17.63 14.86
N GLY A 449 -18.97 17.98 14.49
CA GLY A 449 -19.31 19.09 13.59
C GLY A 449 -19.02 18.85 12.10
N GLN A 450 -20.07 18.84 11.28
CA GLN A 450 -20.00 18.78 9.81
C GLN A 450 -19.20 19.95 9.18
N ASP A 451 -18.81 20.98 9.95
CA ASP A 451 -18.26 22.25 9.47
C ASP A 451 -16.82 22.54 9.95
N GLY A 452 -16.21 21.68 10.76
CA GLY A 452 -14.85 21.92 11.29
C GLY A 452 -14.75 23.05 12.34
N SER A 453 -15.88 23.69 12.72
CA SER A 453 -15.92 24.78 13.69
C SER A 453 -15.79 24.30 15.15
N GLY A 454 -16.26 23.10 15.48
CA GLY A 454 -16.17 22.54 16.83
C GLY A 454 -14.73 22.27 17.28
N SER A 455 -13.85 21.80 16.38
CA SER A 455 -12.44 21.55 16.68
C SER A 455 -11.69 22.85 17.03
N SER A 456 -12.04 23.97 16.40
CA SER A 456 -11.40 25.26 16.67
C SER A 456 -11.81 25.85 18.05
N LEU A 457 -13.06 25.62 18.48
CA LEU A 457 -13.56 26.13 19.77
C LEU A 457 -12.89 25.40 20.95
N PHE A 458 -12.86 24.08 20.93
CA PHE A 458 -12.21 23.29 21.99
C PHE A 458 -10.68 23.50 22.02
N GLN A 459 -10.07 23.77 20.88
CA GLN A 459 -8.67 24.17 20.83
C GLN A 459 -8.47 25.54 21.47
N GLN A 460 -9.34 26.51 21.22
CA GLN A 460 -9.32 27.83 21.88
C GLN A 460 -9.45 27.69 23.39
N LEU A 461 -10.39 26.87 23.88
CA LEU A 461 -10.53 26.61 25.31
C LEU A 461 -9.26 26.03 25.97
N ALA A 462 -8.56 25.15 25.25
CA ALA A 462 -7.28 24.61 25.70
C ALA A 462 -6.17 25.69 25.65
N ASP A 463 -6.12 26.51 24.63
CA ASP A 463 -5.17 27.61 24.46
C ASP A 463 -5.42 28.70 25.51
N ASP A 464 -6.69 28.91 25.93
CA ASP A 464 -7.09 29.80 27.06
C ASP A 464 -6.76 29.21 28.45
N GLY A 465 -6.12 28.03 28.48
CA GLY A 465 -5.59 27.42 29.69
C GLY A 465 -6.55 26.48 30.42
N LEU A 466 -7.70 26.10 29.86
CA LEU A 466 -8.55 25.08 30.42
C LEU A 466 -7.87 23.72 30.34
N GLN A 467 -7.88 23.00 31.48
CA GLN A 467 -7.26 21.68 31.58
C GLN A 467 -8.15 20.72 32.38
N SER A 468 -8.12 19.44 31.99
CA SER A 468 -8.76 18.34 32.69
C SER A 468 -7.72 17.32 33.14
N VAL A 469 -7.69 16.95 34.40
CA VAL A 469 -6.84 15.87 34.91
C VAL A 469 -7.58 14.54 34.80
N PHE A 470 -7.01 13.59 34.10
CA PHE A 470 -7.56 12.23 33.99
C PHE A 470 -7.22 11.40 35.24
N THR A 471 -8.24 10.95 35.98
CA THR A 471 -8.11 10.16 37.22
C THR A 471 -8.52 8.70 37.01
N GLY A 472 -8.99 8.32 35.83
CA GLY A 472 -9.61 7.03 35.52
C GLY A 472 -8.68 5.83 35.44
N TYR A 473 -7.36 5.99 35.66
CA TYR A 473 -6.46 4.86 35.83
C TYR A 473 -6.60 4.21 37.24
N SER A 474 -7.03 4.97 38.21
CA SER A 474 -7.14 4.51 39.63
C SER A 474 -8.56 4.15 40.06
N GLY A 475 -9.58 4.47 39.25
CA GLY A 475 -10.98 4.17 39.59
C GLY A 475 -11.99 4.64 38.57
N LEU A 476 -13.23 4.17 38.70
CA LEU A 476 -14.35 4.48 37.80
C LEU A 476 -15.20 5.64 38.33
N ASN A 477 -15.02 6.01 39.58
CA ASN A 477 -15.80 7.08 40.25
C ASN A 477 -14.87 8.20 40.67
N GLY A 478 -15.34 9.44 40.61
CA GLY A 478 -14.61 10.63 40.97
C GLY A 478 -15.52 11.79 41.28
N GLN A 479 -14.94 12.87 41.71
CA GLN A 479 -15.60 14.18 41.85
C GLN A 479 -14.85 15.17 40.94
N GLY A 480 -15.58 16.06 40.33
CA GLY A 480 -15.01 17.12 39.48
C GLY A 480 -15.85 18.38 39.62
N ARG A 481 -15.20 19.52 39.36
CA ARG A 481 -15.90 20.81 39.26
C ARG A 481 -16.08 21.16 37.80
N ILE A 482 -17.28 21.57 37.40
CA ILE A 482 -17.57 22.02 36.04
C ILE A 482 -16.84 23.37 35.81
N VAL A 483 -15.90 23.38 34.87
CA VAL A 483 -15.08 24.54 34.52
C VAL A 483 -15.52 25.19 33.20
N ALA A 484 -16.25 24.45 32.36
CA ALA A 484 -16.91 24.99 31.17
C ALA A 484 -18.20 24.20 30.87
N LEU A 485 -19.23 24.91 30.43
CA LEU A 485 -20.52 24.38 30.05
C LEU A 485 -20.93 24.99 28.71
N LEU A 486 -21.28 24.15 27.72
CA LEU A 486 -21.67 24.58 26.40
C LEU A 486 -22.96 23.88 25.98
N ASP A 487 -23.79 24.57 25.22
CA ASP A 487 -25.00 23.99 24.62
C ASP A 487 -24.63 23.07 23.41
N GLU A 488 -25.64 22.46 22.81
CA GLU A 488 -25.47 21.57 21.64
C GLU A 488 -24.85 22.28 20.43
N SER A 489 -24.99 23.62 20.34
CA SER A 489 -24.38 24.43 19.27
C SER A 489 -22.92 24.85 19.57
N GLY A 490 -22.43 24.53 20.78
CA GLY A 490 -21.08 24.88 21.24
C GLY A 490 -20.96 26.27 21.84
N LEU A 491 -22.09 26.94 22.11
CA LEU A 491 -22.05 28.27 22.80
C LEU A 491 -21.92 28.08 24.30
N SER A 492 -21.05 28.85 24.94
CA SER A 492 -20.89 28.87 26.40
C SER A 492 -22.18 29.35 27.08
N VAL A 493 -22.62 28.57 28.09
CA VAL A 493 -23.81 28.83 28.89
C VAL A 493 -23.49 28.75 30.39
N GLU A 494 -24.24 29.47 31.24
CA GLU A 494 -24.04 29.37 32.69
C GLU A 494 -24.75 28.18 33.30
N GLU A 495 -25.86 27.72 32.65
CA GLU A 495 -26.68 26.58 33.08
C GLU A 495 -27.25 25.80 31.91
N LEU A 496 -27.45 24.49 32.11
CA LEU A 496 -28.06 23.58 31.14
C LEU A 496 -29.19 22.79 31.80
N PRO A 497 -30.46 23.04 31.45
CA PRO A 497 -31.62 22.38 32.07
C PRO A 497 -31.91 20.99 31.51
N ALA A 498 -32.75 20.24 32.24
CA ALA A 498 -33.21 18.91 31.85
C ALA A 498 -33.81 18.86 30.44
N GLY A 499 -33.51 17.79 29.70
CA GLY A 499 -33.91 17.57 28.33
C GLY A 499 -32.99 18.21 27.29
N GLN A 500 -31.99 18.97 27.69
CA GLN A 500 -31.01 19.53 26.78
C GLN A 500 -29.74 18.71 26.72
N LYS A 501 -29.11 18.74 25.52
CA LYS A 501 -27.80 18.21 25.26
C LYS A 501 -26.76 19.31 25.24
N GLY A 502 -25.53 18.95 25.56
CA GLY A 502 -24.44 19.92 25.55
C GLY A 502 -23.10 19.26 25.90
N TYR A 503 -22.11 20.11 26.15
CA TYR A 503 -20.76 19.69 26.44
C TYR A 503 -20.30 20.22 27.79
N VAL A 504 -19.66 19.37 28.59
CA VAL A 504 -19.14 19.73 29.93
C VAL A 504 -17.65 19.45 29.96
N VAL A 505 -16.89 20.41 30.47
CA VAL A 505 -15.49 20.24 30.87
C VAL A 505 -15.42 20.31 32.39
N THR A 506 -14.75 19.33 33.00
CA THR A 506 -14.45 19.32 34.44
C THR A 506 -12.96 19.46 34.66
N ASN A 507 -12.56 20.04 35.82
CA ASN A 507 -11.15 20.18 36.22
C ASN A 507 -10.42 18.83 36.34
N GLN A 508 -11.17 17.77 36.71
CA GLN A 508 -10.68 16.39 36.73
C GLN A 508 -11.83 15.42 36.43
N THR A 509 -11.49 14.26 35.88
CA THR A 509 -12.51 13.27 35.47
C THR A 509 -11.96 11.84 35.46
N PRO A 510 -12.77 10.83 35.86
CA PRO A 510 -12.45 9.41 35.65
C PRO A 510 -12.80 8.93 34.21
N PHE A 511 -13.48 9.75 33.39
CA PHE A 511 -13.87 9.40 32.04
C PHE A 511 -12.69 9.48 31.08
N TYR A 512 -12.42 8.41 30.37
CA TYR A 512 -11.43 8.39 29.32
C TYR A 512 -11.95 9.13 28.08
N GLY A 513 -11.24 10.14 27.65
CA GLY A 513 -11.53 10.82 26.38
C GLY A 513 -10.97 10.04 25.19
N GLU A 514 -11.75 9.91 24.13
CA GLU A 514 -11.36 9.20 22.92
C GLU A 514 -9.97 9.62 22.44
N SER A 515 -9.06 8.67 22.41
CA SER A 515 -7.66 8.89 22.03
C SER A 515 -6.97 7.57 21.71
N GLY A 516 -5.94 7.59 20.83
CA GLY A 516 -5.13 6.40 20.55
C GLY A 516 -5.91 5.19 20.00
N GLY A 517 -7.08 5.44 19.40
CA GLY A 517 -7.96 4.39 18.88
C GLY A 517 -8.89 3.75 19.91
N GLN A 518 -8.81 4.13 21.20
CA GLN A 518 -9.80 3.72 22.20
C GLN A 518 -10.95 4.73 22.24
N ALA A 519 -12.19 4.23 22.17
CA ALA A 519 -13.41 5.02 22.26
C ALA A 519 -13.54 5.70 23.65
N GLY A 520 -14.23 6.83 23.67
CA GLY A 520 -14.56 7.55 24.89
C GLY A 520 -15.50 6.78 25.82
N ASP A 521 -15.47 7.11 27.10
CA ASP A 521 -16.37 6.50 28.07
C ASP A 521 -17.74 7.15 28.08
N ALA A 522 -18.71 6.36 28.46
CA ALA A 522 -20.05 6.78 28.83
C ALA A 522 -20.32 6.56 30.33
N GLY A 523 -21.39 7.17 30.88
CA GLY A 523 -21.75 7.03 32.28
C GLY A 523 -22.68 8.10 32.77
N ARG A 524 -22.50 8.52 34.03
CA ARG A 524 -23.37 9.52 34.70
C ARG A 524 -22.58 10.64 35.36
N MET A 525 -23.20 11.82 35.40
CA MET A 525 -22.72 12.98 36.09
C MET A 525 -23.85 13.48 36.98
N GLU A 526 -23.61 13.57 38.29
CA GLU A 526 -24.62 13.95 39.29
C GLU A 526 -24.14 15.15 40.10
N GLY A 527 -24.86 16.24 40.07
CA GLY A 527 -24.62 17.42 40.85
C GLY A 527 -25.77 17.65 41.86
N PRO A 528 -25.66 18.61 42.78
CA PRO A 528 -26.68 18.89 43.78
C PRO A 528 -28.01 19.34 43.15
N ASP A 529 -28.00 19.97 41.99
CA ASP A 529 -29.19 20.56 41.35
C ASP A 529 -29.69 19.74 40.17
N GLY A 530 -28.95 18.74 39.71
CA GLY A 530 -29.33 17.94 38.55
C GLY A 530 -28.42 16.79 38.24
N ALA A 531 -28.87 15.93 37.29
CA ALA A 531 -28.13 14.77 36.83
C ALA A 531 -28.17 14.70 35.30
N ALA A 532 -27.07 14.28 34.71
CA ALA A 532 -26.91 14.06 33.30
C ALA A 532 -26.33 12.69 32.99
N ARG A 533 -26.70 12.14 31.84
CA ARG A 533 -26.05 11.01 31.24
C ARG A 533 -24.91 11.48 30.36
N VAL A 534 -23.74 10.94 30.56
CA VAL A 534 -22.59 11.12 29.67
C VAL A 534 -22.72 10.12 28.55
N LEU A 535 -22.92 10.62 27.33
CA LEU A 535 -23.14 9.81 26.13
C LEU A 535 -21.84 9.34 25.52
N ASP A 536 -20.81 10.21 25.59
CA ASP A 536 -19.48 10.00 25.02
C ASP A 536 -18.51 11.01 25.65
N THR A 537 -17.23 10.69 25.60
CA THR A 537 -16.16 11.55 26.12
C THR A 537 -15.06 11.69 25.08
N GLN A 538 -14.74 12.93 24.73
CA GLN A 538 -13.78 13.27 23.69
C GLN A 538 -12.53 13.97 24.26
N LYS A 539 -11.38 13.84 23.60
CA LYS A 539 -10.13 14.52 23.95
C LYS A 539 -9.62 15.37 22.78
N PRO A 540 -10.24 16.54 22.53
CA PRO A 540 -9.90 17.39 21.38
C PRO A 540 -8.50 18.03 21.46
N ALA A 541 -7.92 18.15 22.66
CA ALA A 541 -6.56 18.61 22.89
C ALA A 541 -5.86 17.74 23.93
N PRO A 542 -4.52 17.69 23.96
CA PRO A 542 -3.77 16.81 24.88
C PRO A 542 -4.14 16.98 26.36
N THR A 543 -4.52 18.19 26.76
CA THR A 543 -4.86 18.58 28.15
C THR A 543 -6.35 18.72 28.42
N LEU A 544 -7.23 18.55 27.42
CA LEU A 544 -8.65 18.85 27.56
C LEU A 544 -9.51 17.61 27.32
N ILE A 545 -10.37 17.27 28.27
CA ILE A 545 -11.37 16.20 28.18
C ILE A 545 -12.77 16.81 28.23
N VAL A 546 -13.61 16.49 27.23
CA VAL A 546 -14.94 17.04 27.04
C VAL A 546 -15.98 15.92 27.09
N HIS A 547 -16.97 16.07 27.96
CA HIS A 547 -18.07 15.12 28.10
C HIS A 547 -19.26 15.59 27.26
N ASN A 548 -19.73 14.80 26.34
CA ASN A 548 -20.99 14.98 25.62
C ASN A 548 -22.13 14.45 26.49
N ILE A 549 -23.02 15.30 26.91
CA ILE A 549 -24.03 14.98 27.93
C ILE A 549 -25.47 15.22 27.45
N GLU A 550 -26.38 14.53 28.09
CA GLU A 550 -27.84 14.82 28.06
C GLU A 550 -28.32 14.98 29.50
N VAL A 551 -28.82 16.16 29.87
CA VAL A 551 -29.33 16.43 31.23
C VAL A 551 -30.65 15.69 31.40
N GLU A 552 -30.70 14.72 32.32
CA GLU A 552 -31.90 13.90 32.56
C GLU A 552 -32.85 14.55 33.58
N GLN A 553 -32.30 15.22 34.60
CA GLN A 553 -33.06 15.81 35.70
C GLN A 553 -32.42 17.12 36.16
N GLY A 554 -33.26 18.07 36.58
CA GLY A 554 -32.79 19.34 37.16
C GLY A 554 -32.01 20.17 36.17
N LEU A 555 -30.88 20.71 36.61
CA LEU A 555 -29.99 21.50 35.78
C LEU A 555 -28.53 21.37 36.24
N LEU A 556 -27.60 21.57 35.33
CA LEU A 556 -26.14 21.69 35.62
C LEU A 556 -25.71 23.15 35.48
N ARG A 557 -24.75 23.57 36.33
CA ARG A 557 -24.21 24.93 36.34
C ARG A 557 -22.69 24.95 36.33
N ILE A 558 -22.14 26.04 35.81
CA ILE A 558 -20.69 26.31 35.92
C ILE A 558 -20.31 26.40 37.40
N ASP A 559 -19.07 26.10 37.75
CA ASP A 559 -18.50 26.03 39.09
C ASP A 559 -19.14 24.99 40.08
N GLN A 560 -20.11 24.17 39.58
CA GLN A 560 -20.74 23.14 40.41
C GLN A 560 -19.84 21.94 40.57
N GLU A 561 -19.77 21.42 41.77
CA GLU A 561 -19.18 20.09 42.05
C GLU A 561 -20.13 18.99 41.61
N VAL A 562 -19.61 18.01 40.91
CA VAL A 562 -20.34 16.88 40.38
C VAL A 562 -19.65 15.56 40.72
N ALA A 563 -20.45 14.57 41.05
CA ALA A 563 -20.01 13.19 41.13
C ALA A 563 -20.00 12.59 39.71
N LEU A 564 -18.93 11.92 39.37
CA LEU A 564 -18.67 11.36 38.03
C LEU A 564 -18.57 9.83 38.17
N SER A 565 -19.39 9.10 37.43
CA SER A 565 -19.44 7.64 37.47
C SER A 565 -19.40 7.05 36.05
N VAL A 566 -18.30 6.39 35.73
CA VAL A 566 -18.11 5.68 34.45
C VAL A 566 -18.92 4.39 34.45
N GLU A 567 -19.52 4.02 33.33
CA GLU A 567 -20.22 2.76 33.12
C GLU A 567 -19.22 1.59 33.18
N GLU A 568 -19.26 0.83 34.25
CA GLU A 568 -18.26 -0.19 34.61
C GLU A 568 -18.19 -1.30 33.54
N ASP A 569 -19.34 -1.85 33.11
CA ASP A 569 -19.38 -2.96 32.15
C ASP A 569 -18.78 -2.55 30.79
N ALA A 570 -19.10 -1.35 30.31
CA ALA A 570 -18.57 -0.81 29.07
C ALA A 570 -17.05 -0.52 29.15
N ARG A 571 -16.60 0.11 30.25
CA ARG A 571 -15.17 0.37 30.47
C ARG A 571 -14.38 -0.92 30.57
N MET A 572 -14.87 -1.90 31.33
CA MET A 572 -14.18 -3.19 31.48
C MET A 572 -14.16 -3.98 30.19
N ALA A 573 -15.23 -3.95 29.40
CA ALA A 573 -15.23 -4.57 28.06
C ALA A 573 -14.22 -3.87 27.12
N THR A 574 -14.17 -2.55 27.15
CA THR A 574 -13.17 -1.76 26.40
C THR A 574 -11.75 -2.08 26.85
N ALA A 575 -11.48 -2.17 28.15
CA ALA A 575 -10.16 -2.51 28.69
C ALA A 575 -9.73 -3.95 28.32
N ARG A 576 -10.68 -4.91 28.24
CA ARG A 576 -10.42 -6.28 27.76
C ARG A 576 -9.98 -6.23 26.28
N ASN A 577 -10.75 -5.55 25.44
CA ASN A 577 -10.45 -5.40 24.02
C ASN A 577 -9.12 -4.67 23.81
N HIS A 578 -8.82 -3.63 24.59
CA HIS A 578 -7.58 -2.89 24.47
C HIS A 578 -6.34 -3.71 24.88
N SER A 579 -6.41 -4.41 26.02
CA SER A 579 -5.31 -5.29 26.44
C SER A 579 -5.09 -6.42 25.42
N CYS A 580 -6.17 -7.00 24.88
CA CYS A 580 -6.05 -8.01 23.83
C CYS A 580 -5.53 -7.45 22.50
N THR A 581 -5.67 -6.16 22.24
CA THR A 581 -5.05 -5.53 21.05
C THR A 581 -3.53 -5.61 21.12
N HIS A 582 -2.92 -5.37 22.27
CA HIS A 582 -1.48 -5.53 22.47
C HIS A 582 -1.03 -7.00 22.37
N LEU A 583 -1.79 -7.93 22.97
CA LEU A 583 -1.52 -9.37 22.83
C LEU A 583 -1.64 -9.83 21.38
N LEU A 584 -2.63 -9.32 20.64
CA LEU A 584 -2.80 -9.58 19.21
C LEU A 584 -1.63 -9.06 18.38
N HIS A 585 -1.16 -7.84 18.68
CA HIS A 585 0.01 -7.27 18.00
C HIS A 585 1.26 -8.13 18.24
N ALA A 586 1.52 -8.52 19.47
CA ALA A 586 2.63 -9.41 19.82
C ALA A 586 2.52 -10.77 19.12
N ALA A 587 1.32 -11.40 19.12
CA ALA A 587 1.06 -12.67 18.45
C ALA A 587 1.27 -12.56 16.93
N LEU A 588 0.76 -11.50 16.29
CA LEU A 588 0.96 -11.26 14.86
C LEU A 588 2.44 -11.12 14.52
N ARG A 589 3.21 -10.40 15.32
CA ARG A 589 4.66 -10.25 15.15
C ARG A 589 5.40 -11.58 15.31
N SER A 590 4.98 -12.37 16.28
CA SER A 590 5.56 -13.70 16.53
C SER A 590 5.29 -14.68 15.37
N VAL A 591 4.07 -14.68 14.81
CA VAL A 591 3.65 -15.63 13.77
C VAL A 591 4.06 -15.18 12.37
N LEU A 592 3.91 -13.89 12.06
CA LEU A 592 4.11 -13.35 10.71
C LEU A 592 5.47 -12.69 10.52
N GLY A 593 6.11 -12.24 11.61
CA GLY A 593 7.41 -11.56 11.61
C GLY A 593 7.37 -10.12 12.10
N THR A 594 8.56 -9.59 12.39
CA THR A 594 8.77 -8.25 13.01
C THR A 594 8.37 -7.07 12.13
N HIS A 595 8.12 -7.28 10.83
CA HIS A 595 7.59 -6.28 9.91
C HIS A 595 6.15 -5.85 10.22
N VAL A 596 5.41 -6.63 11.01
CA VAL A 596 4.06 -6.27 11.45
C VAL A 596 4.14 -5.04 12.35
N LYS A 597 3.50 -3.95 11.90
CA LYS A 597 3.38 -2.68 12.62
C LYS A 597 1.91 -2.25 12.59
N GLN A 598 1.45 -1.61 13.66
CA GLN A 598 0.11 -1.05 13.69
C GLN A 598 -0.02 0.06 12.64
N ALA A 599 -1.05 -0.04 11.80
CA ALA A 599 -1.45 0.99 10.83
C ALA A 599 -2.69 1.77 11.30
N GLY A 600 -3.49 1.18 12.19
CA GLY A 600 -4.65 1.78 12.81
C GLY A 600 -5.26 0.86 13.86
N SER A 601 -6.05 1.45 14.78
CA SER A 601 -6.76 0.71 15.83
C SER A 601 -8.11 1.35 16.10
N LEU A 602 -9.09 0.54 16.47
CA LEU A 602 -10.35 0.98 17.07
C LEU A 602 -10.75 -0.02 18.15
N VAL A 603 -10.89 0.47 19.36
CA VAL A 603 -11.23 -0.35 20.54
C VAL A 603 -12.41 0.26 21.25
N ASN A 604 -13.48 -0.50 21.42
CA ASN A 604 -14.67 -0.12 22.17
C ASN A 604 -15.19 -1.30 23.00
N SER A 605 -16.33 -1.14 23.67
CA SER A 605 -16.92 -2.17 24.51
C SER A 605 -17.42 -3.40 23.73
N GLN A 606 -17.65 -3.29 22.41
CA GLN A 606 -18.20 -4.37 21.61
C GLN A 606 -17.12 -5.22 20.95
N ARG A 607 -16.04 -4.59 20.42
CA ARG A 607 -14.99 -5.27 19.65
C ARG A 607 -13.71 -4.48 19.65
N LEU A 608 -12.65 -5.12 19.22
CA LEU A 608 -11.44 -4.48 18.77
C LEU A 608 -11.29 -4.63 17.25
N ARG A 609 -10.66 -3.65 16.62
CA ARG A 609 -10.24 -3.65 15.23
C ARG A 609 -8.77 -3.25 15.18
N PHE A 610 -7.97 -4.07 14.55
CA PHE A 610 -6.54 -3.85 14.42
C PHE A 610 -6.12 -3.88 12.96
N ASP A 611 -5.66 -2.76 12.46
CA ASP A 611 -5.11 -2.60 11.11
C ASP A 611 -3.59 -2.68 11.20
N PHE A 612 -2.98 -3.54 10.40
CA PHE A 612 -1.54 -3.80 10.49
C PHE A 612 -0.90 -4.00 9.12
N SER A 613 0.41 -3.73 9.06
CA SER A 613 1.19 -3.91 7.84
C SER A 613 1.44 -5.38 7.57
N HIS A 614 0.87 -5.91 6.46
CA HIS A 614 1.15 -7.24 5.95
C HIS A 614 0.74 -7.34 4.47
N ILE A 615 1.51 -8.12 3.69
CA ILE A 615 1.43 -8.14 2.22
C ILE A 615 0.34 -9.04 1.65
N ALA A 616 -0.03 -10.12 2.36
CA ALA A 616 -0.96 -11.14 1.91
C ALA A 616 -2.13 -11.34 2.90
N ALA A 617 -3.19 -12.03 2.48
CA ALA A 617 -4.19 -12.54 3.40
C ALA A 617 -3.57 -13.61 4.30
N LEU A 618 -3.95 -13.63 5.57
CA LEU A 618 -3.50 -14.68 6.48
C LEU A 618 -4.14 -16.02 6.09
N THR A 619 -3.34 -17.07 6.16
CA THR A 619 -3.86 -18.42 6.00
C THR A 619 -4.72 -18.83 7.20
N PRO A 620 -5.62 -19.80 7.05
CA PRO A 620 -6.38 -20.34 8.18
C PRO A 620 -5.49 -20.82 9.33
N GLU A 621 -4.32 -21.39 9.00
CA GLU A 621 -3.34 -21.89 9.95
C GLU A 621 -2.67 -20.74 10.72
N GLU A 622 -2.29 -19.66 10.03
CA GLU A 622 -1.73 -18.45 10.65
C GLU A 622 -2.77 -17.78 11.57
N LEU A 623 -4.03 -17.63 11.12
CA LEU A 623 -5.11 -17.10 11.95
C LEU A 623 -5.33 -17.93 13.21
N ALA A 624 -5.38 -19.26 13.07
CA ALA A 624 -5.52 -20.16 14.21
C ALA A 624 -4.32 -20.10 15.16
N ALA A 625 -3.11 -19.92 14.63
CA ALA A 625 -1.90 -19.77 15.46
C ALA A 625 -1.91 -18.46 16.25
N VAL A 626 -2.28 -17.33 15.59
CA VAL A 626 -2.41 -16.01 16.25
C VAL A 626 -3.46 -16.05 17.35
N GLU A 627 -4.67 -16.55 17.05
CA GLU A 627 -5.76 -16.66 18.03
C GLU A 627 -5.37 -17.54 19.21
N ARG A 628 -4.69 -18.65 18.96
CA ARG A 628 -4.19 -19.57 19.99
C ARG A 628 -3.13 -18.90 20.87
N GLN A 629 -2.22 -18.11 20.29
CA GLN A 629 -1.17 -17.43 21.04
C GLN A 629 -1.76 -16.37 21.96
N VAL A 630 -2.72 -15.55 21.47
CA VAL A 630 -3.42 -14.57 22.29
C VAL A 630 -4.14 -15.26 23.47
N ASN A 631 -4.90 -16.34 23.21
CA ASN A 631 -5.59 -17.07 24.28
C ASN A 631 -4.61 -17.74 25.26
N ARG A 632 -3.42 -18.17 24.79
CA ARG A 632 -2.37 -18.69 25.68
C ARG A 632 -1.86 -17.61 26.63
N ALA A 633 -1.61 -16.39 26.15
CA ALA A 633 -1.20 -15.27 26.99
C ALA A 633 -2.30 -14.84 27.98
N ILE A 634 -3.57 -14.94 27.58
CA ILE A 634 -4.71 -14.74 28.48
C ILE A 634 -4.71 -15.80 29.58
N MET A 635 -4.56 -17.07 29.24
CA MET A 635 -4.57 -18.19 30.18
C MET A 635 -3.34 -18.21 31.13
N ALA A 636 -2.24 -17.60 30.70
CA ALA A 636 -1.04 -17.44 31.52
C ALA A 636 -1.22 -16.42 32.66
N ASP A 637 -2.26 -15.59 32.57
CA ASP A 637 -2.64 -14.57 33.55
C ASP A 637 -1.50 -13.62 33.93
N TYR A 638 -0.76 -13.14 32.93
CA TYR A 638 0.33 -12.20 33.11
C TYR A 638 -0.13 -10.89 33.74
N SER A 639 0.73 -10.29 34.57
CA SER A 639 0.47 -8.97 35.13
C SER A 639 0.56 -7.89 34.03
N VAL A 640 -0.30 -6.89 34.12
CA VAL A 640 -0.30 -5.72 33.25
C VAL A 640 0.19 -4.52 34.07
N CYS A 641 1.45 -4.18 33.90
CA CYS A 641 2.10 -3.11 34.65
C CYS A 641 2.26 -1.87 33.76
N THR A 642 2.07 -0.70 34.36
CA THR A 642 2.27 0.58 33.67
C THR A 642 3.31 1.42 34.38
N LYS A 643 4.22 2.04 33.62
CA LYS A 643 5.26 2.94 34.15
C LYS A 643 5.33 4.20 33.29
N GLU A 644 5.49 5.35 33.94
CA GLU A 644 5.83 6.59 33.26
C GLU A 644 7.35 6.77 33.28
N MET A 645 7.92 7.07 32.11
CA MET A 645 9.35 7.29 31.96
C MET A 645 9.63 8.24 30.78
N LYS A 646 10.86 8.69 30.62
CA LYS A 646 11.24 9.49 29.47
C LYS A 646 11.12 8.68 28.19
N HIS A 647 10.75 9.34 27.09
CA HIS A 647 10.58 8.70 25.78
C HIS A 647 11.82 7.89 25.36
N ASP A 648 13.02 8.46 25.52
CA ASP A 648 14.27 7.80 25.12
C ASP A 648 14.59 6.58 25.98
N GLU A 649 14.28 6.64 27.28
CA GLU A 649 14.40 5.49 28.20
C GLU A 649 13.43 4.38 27.82
N ALA A 650 12.21 4.74 27.40
CA ALA A 650 11.21 3.77 26.97
C ALA A 650 11.65 3.05 25.68
N VAL A 651 12.15 3.78 24.68
CA VAL A 651 12.68 3.19 23.46
C VAL A 651 13.90 2.32 23.74
N ALA A 652 14.81 2.78 24.59
CA ALA A 652 15.99 2.01 25.00
C ALA A 652 15.64 0.71 25.75
N SER A 653 14.51 0.69 26.48
CA SER A 653 13.99 -0.53 27.14
C SER A 653 13.31 -1.51 26.17
N GLY A 654 13.24 -1.21 24.87
CA GLY A 654 12.60 -2.04 23.86
C GLY A 654 11.09 -1.80 23.71
N ALA A 655 10.54 -0.74 24.31
CA ALA A 655 9.14 -0.41 24.15
C ALA A 655 8.83 0.04 22.73
N MET A 656 7.79 -0.54 22.13
CA MET A 656 7.35 -0.14 20.79
C MET A 656 6.59 1.18 20.83
N ALA A 657 7.08 2.15 20.04
CA ALA A 657 6.38 3.40 19.76
C ALA A 657 5.58 3.27 18.45
N LEU A 658 4.34 3.74 18.46
CA LEU A 658 3.51 3.77 17.25
C LEU A 658 4.00 4.88 16.31
N PHE A 659 4.14 4.57 15.03
CA PHE A 659 4.48 5.57 14.01
C PHE A 659 3.33 6.56 13.84
N ASN A 660 3.66 7.87 13.82
CA ASN A 660 2.78 9.04 13.63
C ASN A 660 2.07 9.60 14.88
N GLU A 661 2.33 9.12 16.07
CA GLU A 661 1.89 9.80 17.28
C GLU A 661 2.97 10.78 17.77
N LYS A 662 2.54 12.00 18.12
CA LYS A 662 3.42 12.98 18.78
C LYS A 662 3.45 12.66 20.26
N TYR A 663 4.53 12.05 20.70
CA TYR A 663 4.76 11.78 22.13
C TYR A 663 5.35 13.01 22.82
N GLY A 664 4.96 13.23 24.08
CA GLY A 664 5.64 14.18 24.95
C GLY A 664 6.97 13.64 25.46
N ASP A 665 7.69 14.45 26.22
CA ASP A 665 8.97 14.06 26.85
C ASP A 665 8.81 12.88 27.81
N THR A 666 7.63 12.76 28.45
CA THR A 666 7.25 11.65 29.34
C THR A 666 6.17 10.82 28.68
N VAL A 667 6.37 9.50 28.63
CA VAL A 667 5.48 8.53 28.01
C VAL A 667 5.07 7.44 28.99
N ARG A 668 3.87 6.89 28.81
CA ARG A 668 3.36 5.76 29.57
C ARG A 668 3.65 4.47 28.83
N VAL A 669 4.41 3.56 29.46
CA VAL A 669 4.75 2.24 28.94
C VAL A 669 3.84 1.21 29.60
N VAL A 670 3.19 0.39 28.79
CA VAL A 670 2.38 -0.76 29.23
C VAL A 670 3.21 -2.02 28.98
N ASN A 671 3.45 -2.78 30.04
CA ASN A 671 4.17 -4.06 30.01
C ASN A 671 3.21 -5.18 30.42
N MET A 672 3.09 -6.21 29.61
CA MET A 672 2.34 -7.43 29.86
C MET A 672 3.32 -8.59 29.92
N GLY A 673 3.49 -9.18 31.11
CA GLY A 673 4.47 -10.24 31.34
C GLY A 673 4.68 -10.52 32.84
N ASP A 674 5.69 -11.32 33.10
CA ASP A 674 6.20 -11.61 34.45
C ASP A 674 7.73 -11.40 34.50
N ASP A 675 8.35 -11.74 35.63
CA ASP A 675 9.80 -11.57 35.81
C ASP A 675 10.65 -12.43 34.83
N ALA A 676 10.07 -13.49 34.28
CA ALA A 676 10.76 -14.45 33.41
C ALA A 676 10.41 -14.27 31.90
N HIS A 677 9.26 -13.66 31.61
CA HIS A 677 8.73 -13.55 30.26
C HIS A 677 8.00 -12.23 30.03
N THR A 678 8.34 -11.55 28.95
CA THR A 678 7.65 -10.35 28.48
C THR A 678 6.89 -10.68 27.19
N GLU A 679 5.56 -10.59 27.22
CA GLU A 679 4.72 -10.84 26.06
C GLU A 679 4.58 -9.59 25.18
N SER A 680 4.35 -8.40 25.80
CA SER A 680 4.23 -7.12 25.09
C SER A 680 4.76 -5.96 25.93
N VAL A 681 5.50 -5.03 25.28
CA VAL A 681 5.91 -3.74 25.85
C VAL A 681 5.67 -2.65 24.83
N GLU A 682 4.71 -1.75 25.12
CA GLU A 682 4.29 -0.74 24.14
C GLU A 682 3.98 0.60 24.82
N LEU A 683 4.17 1.70 24.08
CA LEU A 683 3.72 3.02 24.51
C LEU A 683 2.20 3.11 24.36
N CYS A 684 1.48 3.29 25.46
CA CYS A 684 0.02 3.35 25.42
C CYS A 684 -0.58 4.17 26.56
N GLY A 685 -1.42 5.16 26.21
CA GLY A 685 -2.19 5.98 27.15
C GLY A 685 -3.59 5.45 27.48
N GLY A 686 -4.00 4.29 26.94
CA GLY A 686 -5.33 3.73 27.12
C GLY A 686 -5.57 3.07 28.46
N THR A 687 -6.80 2.59 28.67
CA THR A 687 -7.19 1.85 29.88
C THR A 687 -7.01 0.35 29.66
N HIS A 688 -6.42 -0.33 30.62
CA HIS A 688 -6.05 -1.74 30.55
C HIS A 688 -6.54 -2.54 31.76
N LEU A 689 -6.56 -3.84 31.59
CA LEU A 689 -6.75 -4.80 32.69
C LEU A 689 -5.55 -4.77 33.62
N SER A 690 -5.70 -5.28 34.83
CA SER A 690 -4.57 -5.51 35.74
C SER A 690 -3.86 -6.85 35.50
N HIS A 691 -4.57 -7.82 34.92
CA HIS A 691 -4.07 -9.14 34.53
C HIS A 691 -4.68 -9.60 33.20
N THR A 692 -3.91 -10.29 32.39
CA THR A 692 -4.39 -10.74 31.06
C THR A 692 -5.54 -11.74 31.16
N GLY A 693 -5.62 -12.53 32.23
CA GLY A 693 -6.71 -13.50 32.49
C GLY A 693 -8.09 -12.87 32.61
N GLN A 694 -8.17 -11.58 32.98
CA GLN A 694 -9.44 -10.84 33.05
C GLN A 694 -10.06 -10.58 31.66
N ALA A 695 -9.31 -10.81 30.59
CA ALA A 695 -9.80 -10.71 29.22
C ALA A 695 -10.84 -11.80 28.89
N GLY A 696 -10.79 -12.95 29.55
CA GLY A 696 -11.63 -14.11 29.25
C GLY A 696 -11.20 -14.80 27.96
N SER A 697 -12.13 -15.00 27.02
CA SER A 697 -11.80 -15.58 25.72
C SER A 697 -11.55 -14.48 24.67
N PHE A 698 -10.68 -14.78 23.72
CA PHE A 698 -10.45 -13.95 22.53
C PHE A 698 -10.84 -14.76 21.28
N LEU A 699 -11.65 -14.20 20.40
CA LEU A 699 -12.04 -14.81 19.14
C LEU A 699 -11.88 -13.83 17.98
N ILE A 700 -11.21 -14.26 16.91
CA ILE A 700 -11.12 -13.51 15.65
C ILE A 700 -12.45 -13.67 14.91
N VAL A 701 -13.08 -12.53 14.57
CA VAL A 701 -14.34 -12.48 13.83
C VAL A 701 -14.09 -12.45 12.33
N SER A 702 -13.15 -11.63 11.89
CA SER A 702 -12.82 -11.45 10.47
C SER A 702 -11.38 -11.04 10.25
N GLU A 703 -10.86 -11.40 9.06
CA GLU A 703 -9.61 -10.88 8.52
C GLU A 703 -9.88 -10.40 7.10
N SER A 704 -9.40 -9.19 6.74
CA SER A 704 -9.64 -8.60 5.43
C SER A 704 -8.55 -7.60 5.04
N GLY A 705 -8.47 -7.27 3.73
CA GLY A 705 -7.61 -6.20 3.22
C GLY A 705 -8.30 -4.84 3.32
N VAL A 706 -7.59 -3.85 3.82
CA VAL A 706 -8.06 -2.44 3.89
C VAL A 706 -7.48 -1.62 2.77
N ALA A 707 -6.18 -1.78 2.58
CA ALA A 707 -5.40 -1.12 1.54
C ALA A 707 -4.27 -2.05 1.08
N ALA A 708 -3.55 -1.68 0.05
CA ALA A 708 -2.37 -2.43 -0.34
C ALA A 708 -1.33 -2.42 0.79
N GLY A 709 -0.91 -3.61 1.21
CA GLY A 709 0.03 -3.77 2.31
C GLY A 709 -0.56 -3.56 3.71
N VAL A 710 -1.87 -3.38 3.85
CA VAL A 710 -2.56 -3.23 5.14
C VAL A 710 -3.67 -4.26 5.27
N ARG A 711 -3.59 -5.07 6.30
CA ARG A 711 -4.61 -6.06 6.69
C ARG A 711 -5.35 -5.60 7.93
N ARG A 712 -6.56 -6.06 8.11
CA ARG A 712 -7.44 -5.77 9.25
C ARG A 712 -7.87 -7.05 9.90
N ILE A 713 -7.73 -7.13 11.22
CA ILE A 713 -8.38 -8.14 12.04
C ILE A 713 -9.44 -7.44 12.90
N GLU A 714 -10.62 -8.02 12.96
CA GLU A 714 -11.66 -7.72 13.96
C GLU A 714 -11.79 -8.89 14.90
N ALA A 715 -11.84 -8.61 16.20
CA ALA A 715 -11.94 -9.62 17.22
C ALA A 715 -12.81 -9.16 18.40
N VAL A 716 -13.26 -10.10 19.20
CA VAL A 716 -14.10 -9.90 20.39
C VAL A 716 -13.51 -10.62 21.60
N THR A 717 -13.78 -10.11 22.80
CA THR A 717 -13.27 -10.67 24.07
C THR A 717 -14.38 -10.85 25.12
N GLY A 718 -14.09 -11.60 26.17
CA GLY A 718 -14.95 -11.74 27.33
C GLY A 718 -16.35 -12.21 26.98
N TRP A 719 -17.36 -11.47 27.44
CA TRP A 719 -18.78 -11.81 27.20
C TRP A 719 -19.16 -11.76 25.73
N ASN A 720 -18.65 -10.81 24.95
CA ASN A 720 -18.92 -10.75 23.51
C ASN A 720 -18.38 -11.99 22.77
N ALA A 721 -17.21 -12.50 23.18
CA ALA A 721 -16.66 -13.75 22.64
C ALA A 721 -17.53 -14.97 23.04
N TYR A 722 -18.00 -15.01 24.30
CA TYR A 722 -18.90 -16.05 24.77
C TYR A 722 -20.22 -16.05 23.99
N ASP A 723 -20.85 -14.88 23.82
CA ASP A 723 -22.12 -14.74 23.11
C ASP A 723 -21.98 -15.14 21.63
N LEU A 724 -20.88 -14.76 20.99
CA LEU A 724 -20.55 -15.18 19.64
C LEU A 724 -20.43 -16.72 19.53
N ALA A 725 -19.70 -17.34 20.47
CA ALA A 725 -19.55 -18.79 20.50
C ALA A 725 -20.90 -19.51 20.74
N VAL A 726 -21.76 -18.94 21.59
CA VAL A 726 -23.13 -19.45 21.82
C VAL A 726 -23.99 -19.34 20.56
N ALA A 727 -23.94 -18.18 19.88
CA ALA A 727 -24.69 -17.97 18.65
C ALA A 727 -24.25 -18.94 17.53
N GLN A 728 -22.92 -19.09 17.32
CA GLN A 728 -22.39 -20.06 16.35
C GLN A 728 -22.79 -21.51 16.68
N ARG A 729 -22.78 -21.89 17.96
CA ARG A 729 -23.23 -23.21 18.41
C ARG A 729 -24.70 -23.41 18.14
N ALA A 730 -25.56 -22.41 18.38
CA ALA A 730 -26.97 -22.46 18.09
C ALA A 730 -27.22 -22.64 16.59
N GLU A 731 -26.57 -21.87 15.76
CA GLU A 731 -26.66 -22.00 14.29
C GLU A 731 -26.24 -23.39 13.79
N LEU A 732 -25.15 -23.94 14.30
CA LEU A 732 -24.71 -25.29 14.00
C LEU A 732 -25.73 -26.35 14.45
N HIS A 733 -26.40 -26.12 15.59
CA HIS A 733 -27.47 -26.99 16.07
C HIS A 733 -28.67 -26.96 15.14
N ASP A 734 -29.13 -25.78 14.73
CA ASP A 734 -30.26 -25.59 13.81
C ASP A 734 -29.95 -26.20 12.43
N LEU A 735 -28.76 -25.99 11.90
CA LEU A 735 -28.29 -26.64 10.67
C LEU A 735 -28.28 -28.17 10.82
N SER A 736 -27.84 -28.69 11.95
CA SER A 736 -27.85 -30.14 12.24
C SER A 736 -29.27 -30.71 12.25
N ALA A 737 -30.22 -29.98 12.86
CA ALA A 737 -31.65 -30.36 12.88
C ALA A 737 -32.25 -30.32 11.47
N LEU A 738 -32.03 -29.23 10.71
CA LEU A 738 -32.51 -29.05 9.36
C LEU A 738 -32.00 -30.16 8.42
N LEU A 739 -30.73 -30.48 8.51
CA LEU A 739 -30.08 -31.47 7.64
C LEU A 739 -30.25 -32.91 8.16
N LYS A 740 -30.85 -33.11 9.34
CA LYS A 740 -30.98 -34.40 10.04
C LYS A 740 -29.64 -35.11 10.15
N ALA A 741 -28.60 -34.35 10.53
CA ALA A 741 -27.20 -34.81 10.64
C ALA A 741 -26.66 -34.51 12.04
N LYS A 742 -25.67 -35.30 12.50
CA LYS A 742 -24.94 -35.00 13.73
C LYS A 742 -23.97 -33.85 13.45
N PRO A 743 -23.61 -33.03 14.45
CA PRO A 743 -22.71 -31.88 14.25
C PRO A 743 -21.43 -32.20 13.46
N GLY A 744 -20.74 -33.30 13.75
CA GLY A 744 -19.52 -33.72 13.02
C GLY A 744 -19.76 -34.27 11.62
N GLN A 745 -20.98 -34.42 11.15
CA GLN A 745 -21.37 -35.00 9.85
C GLN A 745 -22.02 -33.97 8.92
N LEU A 746 -22.11 -32.70 9.30
CA LEU A 746 -22.74 -31.65 8.51
C LEU A 746 -22.11 -31.49 7.13
N ALA A 747 -20.80 -31.45 7.05
CA ALA A 747 -20.07 -31.30 5.79
C ALA A 747 -20.34 -32.46 4.82
N GLU A 748 -20.32 -33.71 5.32
CA GLU A 748 -20.64 -34.90 4.53
C GLU A 748 -22.09 -34.85 4.01
N ARG A 749 -23.04 -34.42 4.86
CA ARG A 749 -24.44 -34.31 4.49
C ARG A 749 -24.69 -33.25 3.44
N VAL A 750 -24.03 -32.09 3.54
CA VAL A 750 -24.11 -31.04 2.51
C VAL A 750 -23.49 -31.51 1.19
N GLN A 751 -22.36 -32.22 1.23
CA GLN A 751 -21.76 -32.82 0.02
C GLN A 751 -22.66 -33.86 -0.63
N ALA A 752 -23.31 -34.71 0.17
CA ALA A 752 -24.29 -35.68 -0.32
C ALA A 752 -25.48 -34.97 -1.00
N LEU A 753 -26.06 -33.96 -0.37
CA LEU A 753 -27.15 -33.17 -0.94
C LEU A 753 -26.73 -32.49 -2.24
N HIS A 754 -25.54 -31.91 -2.29
CA HIS A 754 -25.01 -31.28 -3.51
C HIS A 754 -24.84 -32.31 -4.65
N SER A 755 -24.36 -33.52 -4.32
CA SER A 755 -24.28 -34.64 -5.26
C SER A 755 -25.65 -35.08 -5.75
N ASP A 756 -26.63 -35.18 -4.86
CA ASP A 756 -28.00 -35.58 -5.20
C ASP A 756 -28.72 -34.52 -6.06
N VAL A 757 -28.55 -33.22 -5.76
CA VAL A 757 -29.02 -32.12 -6.62
C VAL A 757 -28.40 -32.21 -8.01
N LYS A 758 -27.11 -32.50 -8.10
CA LYS A 758 -26.41 -32.66 -9.39
C LYS A 758 -26.93 -33.87 -10.18
N LYS A 759 -27.24 -35.00 -9.48
CA LYS A 759 -27.86 -36.18 -10.11
C LYS A 759 -29.27 -35.89 -10.56
N LEU A 760 -30.07 -35.22 -9.73
CA LEU A 760 -31.44 -34.85 -10.06
C LEU A 760 -31.53 -33.88 -11.23
N ARG A 761 -30.64 -32.89 -11.31
CA ARG A 761 -30.54 -32.00 -12.48
C ARG A 761 -30.23 -32.78 -13.75
N LYS A 762 -29.20 -33.67 -13.71
CA LYS A 762 -28.90 -34.55 -14.86
C LYS A 762 -30.04 -35.51 -15.23
N ALA A 763 -30.77 -36.04 -14.24
CA ALA A 763 -31.92 -36.88 -14.49
C ALA A 763 -33.10 -36.10 -15.11
N SER A 764 -33.32 -34.85 -14.65
CA SER A 764 -34.31 -33.93 -15.22
C SER A 764 -34.00 -33.54 -16.66
N GLU A 765 -32.69 -33.21 -16.90
CA GLU A 765 -32.20 -32.93 -18.27
C GLU A 765 -32.38 -34.17 -19.18
N LYS A 766 -32.14 -35.37 -18.66
CA LYS A 766 -32.27 -36.62 -19.39
C LYS A 766 -33.76 -37.01 -19.59
N ALA A 767 -34.65 -36.72 -18.66
CA ALA A 767 -36.08 -36.89 -18.76
C ALA A 767 -36.70 -35.90 -19.76
N ALA A 768 -36.24 -34.64 -19.76
CA ALA A 768 -36.61 -33.65 -20.79
C ALA A 768 -36.09 -34.01 -22.20
N ALA A 769 -35.02 -34.81 -22.27
CA ALA A 769 -34.44 -35.29 -23.52
C ALA A 769 -35.00 -36.66 -23.98
N SER A 770 -36.05 -37.25 -23.34
CA SER A 770 -36.71 -38.42 -23.87
C SER A 770 -37.67 -37.97 -24.99
N PRO A 771 -37.28 -38.13 -26.27
CA PRO A 771 -38.15 -37.65 -27.34
C PRO A 771 -39.36 -38.59 -27.50
N ALA A 772 -40.55 -38.02 -27.68
CA ALA A 772 -41.61 -38.71 -28.37
C ALA A 772 -41.02 -39.29 -29.65
N THR A 773 -41.00 -40.59 -29.77
CA THR A 773 -40.46 -41.24 -30.98
C THR A 773 -41.25 -40.85 -32.22
N GLY A 774 -40.60 -40.58 -33.37
CA GLY A 774 -41.34 -40.30 -34.60
C GLY A 774 -42.44 -41.28 -34.92
N ALA A 775 -42.30 -42.54 -34.47
CA ALA A 775 -43.33 -43.62 -34.59
C ALA A 775 -44.62 -43.26 -33.83
N ASP A 776 -44.51 -42.72 -32.60
CA ASP A 776 -45.71 -42.32 -31.80
C ASP A 776 -46.37 -41.07 -32.36
N LEU A 777 -45.59 -40.19 -32.97
CA LEU A 777 -46.12 -38.95 -33.58
C LEU A 777 -46.86 -39.25 -34.89
N VAL A 778 -46.36 -40.15 -35.70
CA VAL A 778 -46.96 -40.48 -37.00
C VAL A 778 -48.33 -41.11 -36.85
N GLN A 779 -48.62 -41.82 -35.75
CA GLN A 779 -49.98 -42.35 -35.46
C GLN A 779 -51.04 -41.23 -35.24
N LYS A 780 -50.60 -39.98 -34.94
CA LYS A 780 -51.48 -38.82 -34.77
C LYS A 780 -51.74 -38.08 -36.08
N ALA A 781 -51.17 -38.55 -37.21
CA ALA A 781 -51.39 -37.90 -38.48
C ALA A 781 -52.86 -38.10 -38.97
N THR A 782 -53.47 -37.05 -39.43
CA THR A 782 -54.79 -37.02 -40.02
C THR A 782 -54.74 -36.79 -41.51
N GLU A 783 -55.76 -37.21 -42.26
CA GLU A 783 -55.84 -36.93 -43.71
C GLU A 783 -56.71 -35.71 -43.96
N VAL A 784 -56.16 -34.69 -44.62
CA VAL A 784 -56.83 -33.45 -44.98
C VAL A 784 -56.68 -33.22 -46.48
N ASN A 785 -57.79 -33.20 -47.23
CA ASN A 785 -57.82 -32.98 -48.66
C ASN A 785 -56.88 -33.90 -49.49
N GLY A 786 -56.82 -35.19 -49.08
CA GLY A 786 -55.94 -36.20 -49.71
C GLY A 786 -54.47 -36.08 -49.32
N VAL A 787 -54.12 -35.29 -48.30
CA VAL A 787 -52.77 -35.08 -47.80
C VAL A 787 -52.66 -35.51 -46.36
N LYS A 788 -51.69 -36.41 -46.04
CA LYS A 788 -51.37 -36.77 -44.67
C LYS A 788 -50.76 -35.57 -43.93
N LEU A 789 -51.42 -35.11 -42.84
CA LEU A 789 -51.05 -33.96 -42.07
C LEU A 789 -50.74 -34.41 -40.60
N LEU A 790 -49.51 -34.13 -40.18
CA LEU A 790 -49.13 -34.32 -38.80
C LEU A 790 -48.90 -32.93 -38.16
N THR A 791 -49.60 -32.67 -37.05
CA THR A 791 -49.29 -31.51 -36.20
C THR A 791 -49.06 -32.02 -34.78
N ALA A 792 -47.95 -31.62 -34.15
CA ALA A 792 -47.65 -32.06 -32.78
C ALA A 792 -46.88 -30.95 -32.03
N LYS A 793 -47.39 -30.68 -30.81
CA LYS A 793 -46.67 -29.83 -29.84
C LYS A 793 -45.84 -30.74 -28.91
N LEU A 794 -44.56 -30.41 -28.75
CA LEU A 794 -43.58 -31.18 -27.99
C LEU A 794 -43.05 -30.27 -26.87
N ASP A 795 -43.72 -30.31 -25.70
CA ASP A 795 -43.35 -29.47 -24.57
C ASP A 795 -42.03 -29.96 -23.96
N GLY A 796 -41.13 -29.00 -23.65
CA GLY A 796 -39.82 -29.26 -23.03
C GLY A 796 -38.74 -29.87 -23.94
N VAL A 797 -39.00 -29.98 -25.24
CA VAL A 797 -38.02 -30.45 -26.24
C VAL A 797 -37.24 -29.23 -26.78
N PRO A 798 -35.90 -29.20 -26.68
CA PRO A 798 -35.14 -28.11 -27.23
C PRO A 798 -35.33 -27.95 -28.76
N VAL A 799 -35.38 -26.70 -29.26
CA VAL A 799 -35.59 -26.41 -30.70
C VAL A 799 -34.60 -27.18 -31.60
N LYS A 800 -33.38 -27.42 -31.14
CA LYS A 800 -32.38 -28.23 -31.89
C LYS A 800 -32.78 -29.69 -32.06
N ALA A 801 -33.44 -30.29 -31.09
CA ALA A 801 -33.86 -31.68 -31.14
C ALA A 801 -35.11 -31.90 -32.05
N LEU A 802 -35.88 -30.84 -32.36
CA LEU A 802 -36.96 -30.93 -33.34
C LEU A 802 -36.52 -31.44 -34.71
N ARG A 803 -35.30 -31.19 -35.11
CA ARG A 803 -34.79 -31.66 -36.39
C ARG A 803 -34.61 -33.15 -36.45
N ASP A 804 -34.04 -33.75 -35.42
CA ASP A 804 -33.83 -35.19 -35.34
C ASP A 804 -35.18 -35.93 -35.27
N ILE A 805 -36.16 -35.38 -34.54
CA ILE A 805 -37.52 -35.90 -34.48
C ILE A 805 -38.21 -35.75 -35.83
N MET A 806 -38.03 -34.60 -36.53
CA MET A 806 -38.61 -34.40 -37.86
C MET A 806 -37.97 -35.34 -38.87
N ASP A 807 -36.71 -35.64 -38.81
CA ASP A 807 -36.04 -36.60 -39.71
C ASP A 807 -36.57 -38.00 -39.53
N ASP A 808 -36.88 -38.44 -38.29
CA ASP A 808 -37.59 -39.72 -38.06
C ASP A 808 -39.03 -39.68 -38.58
N VAL A 809 -39.77 -38.59 -38.41
CA VAL A 809 -41.13 -38.40 -38.97
C VAL A 809 -41.08 -38.46 -40.52
N ARG A 810 -40.11 -37.79 -41.18
CA ARG A 810 -39.94 -37.81 -42.66
C ARG A 810 -39.72 -39.22 -43.19
N SER A 811 -38.96 -40.03 -42.47
CA SER A 811 -38.70 -41.43 -42.88
C SER A 811 -39.97 -42.30 -42.92
N ARG A 812 -40.98 -41.91 -42.11
CA ARG A 812 -42.24 -42.67 -41.90
C ARG A 812 -43.47 -42.06 -42.61
N ILE A 813 -43.37 -40.79 -43.04
CA ILE A 813 -44.44 -40.13 -43.87
C ILE A 813 -43.83 -39.80 -45.24
N PRO A 814 -43.82 -40.75 -46.19
CA PRO A 814 -43.23 -40.52 -47.52
C PRO A 814 -44.01 -39.51 -48.37
N SER A 815 -45.31 -39.35 -48.16
CA SER A 815 -46.15 -38.31 -48.77
C SER A 815 -47.02 -37.65 -47.70
N GLY A 816 -46.82 -36.28 -47.51
CA GLY A 816 -47.57 -35.53 -46.49
C GLY A 816 -46.85 -34.23 -46.02
N VAL A 817 -47.50 -33.60 -45.10
CA VAL A 817 -47.04 -32.38 -44.41
C VAL A 817 -46.93 -32.65 -42.91
N ALA A 818 -45.81 -32.22 -42.25
CA ALA A 818 -45.67 -32.34 -40.81
C ALA A 818 -45.21 -30.99 -40.22
N CYS A 819 -45.83 -30.59 -39.12
CA CYS A 819 -45.43 -29.43 -38.34
C CYS A 819 -45.23 -29.82 -36.87
N LEU A 820 -44.01 -29.66 -36.40
CA LEU A 820 -43.66 -29.83 -35.00
C LEU A 820 -43.45 -28.49 -34.35
N ALA A 821 -44.00 -28.31 -33.15
CA ALA A 821 -43.86 -27.12 -32.36
C ALA A 821 -43.22 -27.46 -31.00
N THR A 822 -42.35 -26.60 -30.49
CA THR A 822 -41.88 -26.65 -29.13
C THR A 822 -42.04 -25.30 -28.43
N VAL A 823 -42.21 -25.31 -27.12
CA VAL A 823 -42.35 -24.11 -26.29
C VAL A 823 -41.32 -24.20 -25.17
N GLU A 824 -40.49 -23.18 -25.08
CA GLU A 824 -39.49 -23.01 -24.06
C GLU A 824 -39.67 -21.62 -23.41
N GLY A 825 -40.36 -21.56 -22.27
CA GLY A 825 -40.87 -20.32 -21.69
C GLY A 825 -41.82 -19.59 -22.65
N GLU A 826 -41.52 -18.35 -23.05
CA GLU A 826 -42.28 -17.58 -24.02
C GLU A 826 -41.82 -17.81 -25.49
N LYS A 827 -40.74 -18.54 -25.69
CA LYS A 827 -40.22 -18.80 -27.05
C LYS A 827 -40.88 -20.03 -27.65
N VAL A 828 -41.32 -19.88 -28.89
CA VAL A 828 -41.90 -20.96 -29.72
C VAL A 828 -40.91 -21.29 -30.83
N GLY A 829 -40.64 -22.57 -31.01
CA GLY A 829 -39.93 -23.10 -32.17
C GLY A 829 -40.87 -23.91 -33.04
N LEU A 830 -40.95 -23.63 -34.32
CA LEU A 830 -41.76 -24.36 -35.30
C LEU A 830 -40.85 -24.97 -36.34
N LEU A 831 -41.10 -26.23 -36.72
CA LEU A 831 -40.41 -26.90 -37.82
C LEU A 831 -41.46 -27.57 -38.72
N LEU A 832 -41.47 -27.19 -39.99
CA LEU A 832 -42.45 -27.63 -40.97
C LEU A 832 -41.83 -28.38 -42.14
N TYR A 833 -42.31 -29.56 -42.41
CA TYR A 833 -41.85 -30.41 -43.49
C TYR A 833 -42.97 -30.56 -44.54
N VAL A 834 -42.60 -30.60 -45.82
CA VAL A 834 -43.49 -30.91 -46.97
C VAL A 834 -42.78 -31.95 -47.85
N SER A 835 -43.41 -33.03 -48.19
CA SER A 835 -42.87 -34.09 -49.03
C SER A 835 -42.75 -33.60 -50.50
N LYS A 836 -41.73 -34.15 -51.21
CA LYS A 836 -41.37 -33.70 -52.58
C LYS A 836 -42.51 -33.79 -53.65
N ASP A 837 -43.31 -34.78 -53.51
CA ASP A 837 -44.50 -35.00 -54.41
C ASP A 837 -45.56 -33.92 -54.26
N LEU A 838 -45.57 -33.23 -53.11
CA LEU A 838 -46.50 -32.12 -52.84
C LEU A 838 -45.95 -30.73 -53.24
N HIS A 839 -44.70 -30.62 -53.67
CA HIS A 839 -44.06 -29.31 -53.96
C HIS A 839 -44.77 -28.53 -55.07
N GLY A 840 -45.53 -29.18 -55.96
CA GLY A 840 -46.41 -28.52 -56.99
C GLY A 840 -47.61 -27.80 -56.37
N ARG A 841 -48.02 -28.19 -55.15
CA ARG A 841 -49.19 -27.63 -54.46
C ARG A 841 -48.75 -26.78 -53.23
N PHE A 842 -47.73 -27.20 -52.48
CA PHE A 842 -47.31 -26.61 -51.24
C PHE A 842 -45.79 -26.56 -51.13
N THR A 843 -45.21 -25.51 -50.57
CA THR A 843 -43.79 -25.45 -50.16
C THR A 843 -43.66 -25.06 -48.70
N ALA A 844 -42.72 -25.64 -47.99
CA ALA A 844 -42.54 -25.40 -46.56
C ALA A 844 -42.30 -23.90 -46.25
N PRO A 845 -41.51 -23.11 -47.06
CA PRO A 845 -41.37 -21.66 -46.82
C PRO A 845 -42.64 -20.84 -47.03
N ALA A 846 -43.54 -21.25 -47.93
CA ALA A 846 -44.81 -20.57 -48.13
C ALA A 846 -45.76 -20.79 -46.98
N LEU A 847 -45.87 -22.06 -46.51
CA LEU A 847 -46.72 -22.43 -45.39
C LEU A 847 -46.22 -21.89 -44.07
N ILE A 848 -44.93 -21.95 -43.77
CA ILE A 848 -44.38 -21.57 -42.45
C ILE A 848 -44.58 -20.10 -42.12
N LYS A 849 -44.64 -19.23 -43.14
CA LYS A 849 -44.90 -17.77 -42.93
C LYS A 849 -46.27 -17.54 -42.29
N ASP A 850 -47.31 -18.20 -42.84
CA ASP A 850 -48.66 -18.05 -42.35
C ASP A 850 -48.87 -18.80 -41.02
N VAL A 851 -48.23 -19.98 -40.90
CA VAL A 851 -48.28 -20.81 -39.69
C VAL A 851 -47.58 -20.17 -38.49
N ALA A 852 -46.51 -19.41 -38.73
CA ALA A 852 -45.82 -18.75 -37.65
C ALA A 852 -46.46 -17.44 -37.16
N ALA A 853 -47.35 -16.84 -37.98
CA ALA A 853 -48.00 -15.56 -37.63
C ALA A 853 -48.77 -15.55 -36.31
N PRO A 854 -49.62 -16.57 -35.99
CA PRO A 854 -50.29 -16.62 -34.68
C PRO A 854 -49.33 -16.67 -33.47
N CYS A 855 -48.17 -17.28 -33.65
CA CYS A 855 -47.12 -17.32 -32.64
C CYS A 855 -46.31 -16.03 -32.54
N GLY A 856 -46.66 -14.97 -33.29
CA GLY A 856 -45.94 -13.72 -33.34
C GLY A 856 -44.52 -13.88 -33.94
N GLY A 857 -44.36 -14.80 -34.86
CA GLY A 857 -43.10 -15.19 -35.42
C GLY A 857 -43.02 -15.12 -36.97
N SER A 858 -41.87 -15.38 -37.50
CA SER A 858 -41.62 -15.52 -38.91
C SER A 858 -40.50 -16.56 -39.18
N GLY A 859 -40.49 -17.11 -40.37
CA GLY A 859 -39.54 -18.14 -40.70
C GLY A 859 -39.28 -18.33 -42.18
N GLY A 860 -38.47 -19.30 -42.51
CA GLY A 860 -38.15 -19.65 -43.91
C GLY A 860 -37.34 -20.95 -43.98
N GLY A 861 -36.96 -21.36 -45.17
CA GLY A 861 -36.18 -22.56 -45.38
C GLY A 861 -36.18 -23.03 -46.84
N ARG A 862 -35.94 -24.31 -47.01
CA ARG A 862 -35.98 -24.97 -48.32
C ARG A 862 -37.39 -25.44 -48.65
N PRO A 863 -37.68 -25.73 -49.91
CA PRO A 863 -39.04 -26.19 -50.29
C PRO A 863 -39.59 -27.39 -49.54
N ASP A 864 -38.72 -28.27 -49.03
CA ASP A 864 -39.02 -29.46 -48.26
C ASP A 864 -39.08 -29.25 -46.75
N LEU A 865 -38.34 -28.25 -46.21
CA LEU A 865 -38.19 -28.03 -44.77
C LEU A 865 -38.01 -26.56 -44.47
N ALA A 866 -38.86 -26.01 -43.61
CA ALA A 866 -38.76 -24.64 -43.12
C ALA A 866 -38.90 -24.55 -41.59
N GLN A 867 -38.22 -23.56 -41.00
CA GLN A 867 -38.20 -23.30 -39.58
C GLN A 867 -38.69 -21.88 -39.27
N ALA A 868 -39.43 -21.70 -38.17
CA ALA A 868 -39.78 -20.40 -37.67
C ALA A 868 -39.61 -20.32 -36.17
N GLY A 869 -39.42 -19.09 -35.65
CA GLY A 869 -39.44 -18.79 -34.23
C GLY A 869 -40.60 -17.82 -33.91
N GLY A 870 -41.14 -17.86 -32.68
CA GLY A 870 -42.19 -16.97 -32.21
C GLY A 870 -42.06 -16.65 -30.74
N THR A 871 -42.86 -15.70 -30.25
CA THR A 871 -42.83 -15.20 -28.86
C THR A 871 -44.16 -15.36 -28.12
N LYS A 872 -45.16 -16.01 -28.76
CA LYS A 872 -46.47 -16.24 -28.19
C LYS A 872 -46.77 -17.73 -28.11
N ALA A 873 -46.56 -18.31 -26.93
CA ALA A 873 -46.73 -19.76 -26.69
C ALA A 873 -48.20 -20.26 -26.85
N ASP A 874 -49.15 -19.40 -26.58
CA ASP A 874 -50.60 -19.65 -26.73
C ASP A 874 -51.05 -19.67 -28.20
N GLY A 875 -50.23 -19.18 -29.12
CA GLY A 875 -50.51 -19.18 -30.55
C GLY A 875 -50.28 -20.51 -31.28
N VAL A 876 -49.73 -21.55 -30.61
CA VAL A 876 -49.31 -22.81 -31.25
C VAL A 876 -50.51 -23.58 -31.83
N GLU A 877 -51.62 -23.71 -31.12
CA GLU A 877 -52.81 -24.39 -31.63
C GLU A 877 -53.43 -23.61 -32.81
N ALA A 878 -53.51 -22.28 -32.73
CA ALA A 878 -53.95 -21.45 -33.85
C ALA A 878 -53.02 -21.58 -35.07
N ALA A 879 -51.75 -21.77 -34.86
CA ALA A 879 -50.77 -22.03 -35.93
C ALA A 879 -51.04 -23.38 -36.62
N PHE A 880 -51.40 -24.41 -35.88
CA PHE A 880 -51.80 -25.69 -36.42
C PHE A 880 -53.12 -25.60 -37.19
N ASP A 881 -54.08 -24.81 -36.72
CA ASP A 881 -55.35 -24.58 -37.44
C ASP A 881 -55.16 -23.82 -38.73
N VAL A 882 -54.24 -22.81 -38.75
CA VAL A 882 -53.86 -22.14 -39.98
C VAL A 882 -53.24 -23.13 -40.97
N LEU A 883 -52.39 -24.06 -40.53
CA LEU A 883 -51.84 -25.09 -41.37
C LEU A 883 -52.91 -26.03 -41.94
N ARG A 884 -53.86 -26.50 -41.08
CA ARG A 884 -54.98 -27.33 -41.50
C ARG A 884 -55.87 -26.64 -42.56
N ALA A 885 -56.19 -25.38 -42.36
CA ALA A 885 -56.96 -24.59 -43.31
C ALA A 885 -56.25 -24.43 -44.69
N LYS A 886 -54.94 -24.18 -44.65
CA LYS A 886 -54.13 -24.06 -45.89
C LYS A 886 -53.99 -25.36 -46.66
N ILE A 887 -54.05 -26.50 -46.01
CA ILE A 887 -54.01 -27.82 -46.69
C ILE A 887 -55.42 -28.22 -47.17
N ALA A 888 -56.46 -27.81 -46.49
CA ALA A 888 -57.85 -28.07 -46.91
C ALA A 888 -58.30 -27.34 -48.17
N GLY A 889 -57.72 -26.22 -48.49
CA GLY A 889 -58.03 -25.41 -49.69
C GLY A 889 -58.31 -24.00 -49.30
#